data_768a2c9189deb6b674e1a933951bd94b
#
_entry.id   768a2c9189deb6b674e1a933951bd94b
#
_cell.length_a   1.000
_cell.length_b   1.000
_cell.length_c   1.000
_cell.angle_alpha   90.00
_cell.angle_beta   90.00
_cell.angle_gamma   90.00
#
_symmetry.space_group_name_H-M   'P 1'
#
loop_
_entity.id
_entity.type
_entity.pdbx_description
1 polymer ?
#
loop_
_entity_poly.entity_id
_entity_poly.type
_entity_poly.pdbx_seq_one_letter_code
_entity_poly.pdbx_strand_id
1 'polypeptide(L)'
;MAPLHLPTDLIPRYRNRLKTEQDALRDAYLADADTRALLDGRAKVVDSALADLWRELELPPTFALAAVGGYGRGELFPASDIDLLILLPGAPGIGEEARLSQLVSLFWDIGLEIGHSVRTVDECLSEADGDITVQTALIEARLLTGDAALFRAFQEGLHGHLDAKAFFKAKKLEQEERHMRYNETPYSLEPNCKESPGGLRDLQVILWIARAAGIGASWAELTAAGLLTAEEEQLINSVERFLDDVRIRLHLHTRRREDRLLFDHQTAVAKMFGFAPTATRRESELLMQQYYRSAKAALQLNTILLQNLGARLFPPPAGTTRPLNERFQAAHDLLEMHADDLFERQPSAILEAFLMLQRHPELRGMTARTLRALYRARFRIDDAFRADPANRALFLELFKSPQGIVHEFRRMNAYGILGRYLPNFGAIVGQMQHDLFHVYTVDQHILQVLRNLRRFAVEEFAHEYPLCSRLINGFERPWVLYIAALFHDIAKGRGGDHSELGTTDARAFCESHGLAPEDTEMVVWLVRHHLTMSQVAQKQDISDPDVVKHFAQVVGDERHLVALYLLTVADIRGTSPKVWNAWKGQLLEELYSATRNVLSREEAPEPHGVIQERQQEALRLLRYFALSDTVHEGLWKQLDTVYFLRHSAEEIAWHTRNLHYRINAPTPIVKARPNRNEEGLQVMVYAPDQPDLFTRICGFFGREGFSIVDAKVHTTRHGYALDSFVLLDVSGRDDYRQLVSYLEHELAQRLSHPCAPEPPPTGRLSRQVKHFPITPEVTIHPDEKGTQFVLSLVAADRPGLLYKIATTLTRHGAYLHTAKIATLGDRVEDVFLLSGGDLASSTGRVKLESELLDELQV
;
A
#
# COMPACT_ATOMS: atom_id res chain seq x y z
N MET A 1 50.49 14.89 -31.30
CA MET A 1 50.64 13.49 -31.71
C MET A 1 49.43 13.07 -32.51
N ALA A 2 49.57 12.37 -33.64
CA ALA A 2 48.44 11.87 -34.40
C ALA A 2 47.66 10.81 -33.59
N PRO A 3 46.35 10.62 -33.82
CA PRO A 3 45.57 9.54 -33.18
C PRO A 3 46.24 8.20 -33.54
N LEU A 4 46.35 7.32 -32.56
CA LEU A 4 46.89 5.97 -32.75
C LEU A 4 46.01 5.22 -33.76
N HIS A 5 46.62 4.63 -34.78
CA HIS A 5 45.96 3.70 -35.69
C HIS A 5 45.72 2.37 -34.95
N LEU A 6 44.52 2.17 -34.48
CA LEU A 6 44.12 0.94 -33.79
C LEU A 6 43.87 -0.20 -34.80
N PRO A 7 44.16 -1.46 -34.45
CA PRO A 7 43.80 -2.62 -35.27
C PRO A 7 42.31 -2.65 -35.58
N THR A 8 41.95 -2.97 -36.81
CA THR A 8 40.53 -3.00 -37.24
C THR A 8 39.70 -4.09 -36.54
N ASP A 9 40.37 -5.09 -35.99
CA ASP A 9 39.72 -6.19 -35.24
C ASP A 9 39.63 -5.94 -33.72
N LEU A 10 40.16 -4.81 -33.22
CA LEU A 10 40.19 -4.51 -31.78
C LEU A 10 38.81 -4.55 -31.14
N ILE A 11 37.89 -3.79 -31.67
CA ILE A 11 36.51 -3.69 -31.13
C ILE A 11 35.80 -5.05 -31.16
N PRO A 12 35.73 -5.78 -32.28
CA PRO A 12 35.12 -7.12 -32.31
C PRO A 12 35.78 -8.09 -31.35
N ARG A 13 37.10 -8.06 -31.19
CA ARG A 13 37.85 -8.93 -30.27
C ARG A 13 37.42 -8.74 -28.81
N TYR A 14 37.41 -7.50 -28.33
CA TYR A 14 37.00 -7.20 -26.95
C TYR A 14 35.52 -7.44 -26.73
N ARG A 15 34.67 -7.08 -27.67
CA ARG A 15 33.24 -7.32 -27.59
C ARG A 15 32.90 -8.83 -27.47
N ASN A 16 33.55 -9.66 -28.28
CA ASN A 16 33.37 -11.11 -28.24
C ASN A 16 33.93 -11.72 -26.94
N ARG A 17 35.09 -11.26 -26.48
CA ARG A 17 35.69 -11.70 -25.22
C ARG A 17 34.80 -11.39 -24.05
N LEU A 18 34.36 -10.14 -23.88
CA LEU A 18 33.46 -9.69 -22.83
C LEU A 18 32.16 -10.53 -22.83
N LYS A 19 31.56 -10.72 -23.99
CA LYS A 19 30.35 -11.51 -24.13
C LYS A 19 30.58 -12.97 -23.69
N THR A 20 31.61 -13.62 -24.17
CA THR A 20 31.89 -15.03 -23.87
C THR A 20 32.14 -15.24 -22.39
N GLU A 21 32.99 -14.40 -21.77
CA GLU A 21 33.33 -14.51 -20.35
C GLU A 21 32.13 -14.18 -19.44
N GLN A 22 31.31 -13.17 -19.81
CA GLN A 22 30.11 -12.84 -19.07
C GLN A 22 29.03 -13.90 -19.21
N ASP A 23 28.86 -14.50 -20.39
CA ASP A 23 27.92 -15.61 -20.59
C ASP A 23 28.32 -16.84 -19.76
N ALA A 24 29.64 -17.16 -19.70
CA ALA A 24 30.16 -18.25 -18.88
C ALA A 24 29.88 -18.02 -17.38
N LEU A 25 30.10 -16.80 -16.88
CA LEU A 25 29.79 -16.44 -15.49
C LEU A 25 28.28 -16.51 -15.18
N ARG A 26 27.44 -16.06 -16.11
CA ARG A 26 26.00 -16.19 -15.98
C ARG A 26 25.58 -17.68 -15.88
N ASP A 27 26.12 -18.52 -16.77
CA ASP A 27 25.75 -19.93 -16.83
C ASP A 27 26.21 -20.68 -15.57
N ALA A 28 27.39 -20.34 -15.05
CA ALA A 28 27.87 -20.84 -13.75
C ALA A 28 26.97 -20.42 -12.60
N TYR A 29 26.56 -19.13 -12.54
CA TYR A 29 25.63 -18.64 -11.54
C TYR A 29 24.27 -19.33 -11.61
N LEU A 30 23.75 -19.59 -12.81
CA LEU A 30 22.47 -20.30 -12.95
C LEU A 30 22.55 -21.77 -12.47
N ALA A 31 23.74 -22.36 -12.45
CA ALA A 31 23.98 -23.71 -11.92
C ALA A 31 24.14 -23.73 -10.38
N ASP A 32 24.94 -22.82 -9.83
CA ASP A 32 25.40 -22.88 -8.43
C ASP A 32 24.78 -21.78 -7.52
N ALA A 33 24.16 -20.76 -8.11
CA ALA A 33 23.59 -19.58 -7.43
C ALA A 33 24.60 -18.83 -6.54
N ASP A 34 25.91 -18.84 -6.90
CA ASP A 34 26.93 -18.08 -6.18
C ASP A 34 26.95 -16.61 -6.67
N THR A 35 26.21 -15.76 -5.91
CA THR A 35 26.09 -14.33 -6.20
C THR A 35 27.43 -13.61 -6.19
N ARG A 36 28.31 -13.96 -5.25
CA ARG A 36 29.60 -13.28 -5.08
C ARG A 36 30.58 -13.63 -6.21
N ALA A 37 30.64 -14.90 -6.56
CA ALA A 37 31.46 -15.34 -7.71
C ALA A 37 31.01 -14.67 -9.01
N LEU A 38 29.71 -14.46 -9.22
CA LEU A 38 29.20 -13.74 -10.38
C LEU A 38 29.64 -12.27 -10.38
N LEU A 39 29.38 -11.54 -9.28
CA LEU A 39 29.62 -10.09 -9.21
C LEU A 39 31.11 -9.75 -9.29
N ASP A 40 31.93 -10.45 -8.49
CA ASP A 40 33.40 -10.33 -8.50
C ASP A 40 33.99 -10.75 -9.85
N GLY A 41 33.49 -11.85 -10.43
CA GLY A 41 33.91 -12.36 -11.73
C GLY A 41 33.65 -11.36 -12.85
N ARG A 42 32.44 -10.78 -12.88
CA ARG A 42 32.10 -9.75 -13.85
C ARG A 42 32.98 -8.48 -13.72
N ALA A 43 33.21 -8.04 -12.48
CA ALA A 43 34.11 -6.93 -12.22
C ALA A 43 35.56 -7.23 -12.77
N LYS A 44 36.10 -8.41 -12.47
CA LYS A 44 37.43 -8.81 -12.96
C LYS A 44 37.53 -8.89 -14.50
N VAL A 45 36.48 -9.39 -15.16
CA VAL A 45 36.42 -9.46 -16.63
C VAL A 45 36.50 -8.05 -17.22
N VAL A 46 35.74 -7.10 -16.65
CA VAL A 46 35.79 -5.71 -17.08
C VAL A 46 37.12 -5.04 -16.71
N ASP A 47 37.64 -5.24 -15.49
CA ASP A 47 38.93 -4.73 -15.04
C ASP A 47 40.04 -5.08 -16.06
N SER A 48 40.07 -6.37 -16.45
CA SER A 48 41.07 -6.86 -17.41
C SER A 48 40.92 -6.20 -18.78
N ALA A 49 39.71 -6.07 -19.28
CA ALA A 49 39.45 -5.42 -20.57
C ALA A 49 39.86 -3.94 -20.57
N LEU A 50 39.53 -3.19 -19.50
CA LEU A 50 39.86 -1.78 -19.34
C LEU A 50 41.39 -1.58 -19.20
N ALA A 51 42.04 -2.41 -18.40
CA ALA A 51 43.51 -2.35 -18.24
C ALA A 51 44.25 -2.72 -19.52
N ASP A 52 43.74 -3.64 -20.32
CA ASP A 52 44.32 -3.99 -21.62
C ASP A 52 44.17 -2.83 -22.61
N LEU A 53 42.97 -2.22 -22.72
CA LEU A 53 42.74 -1.05 -23.60
C LEU A 53 43.55 0.17 -23.17
N TRP A 54 43.73 0.37 -21.86
CA TRP A 54 44.60 1.42 -21.32
C TRP A 54 46.06 1.29 -21.83
N ARG A 55 46.57 0.08 -21.87
CA ARG A 55 47.91 -0.23 -22.37
C ARG A 55 48.02 -0.13 -23.90
N GLU A 56 47.02 -0.60 -24.64
CA GLU A 56 46.98 -0.52 -26.10
C GLU A 56 46.94 0.92 -26.63
N LEU A 57 46.36 1.84 -25.87
CA LEU A 57 46.35 3.27 -26.19
C LEU A 57 47.58 4.03 -25.71
N GLU A 58 48.52 3.35 -25.09
CA GLU A 58 49.79 3.95 -24.59
C GLU A 58 49.52 5.24 -23.77
N LEU A 59 48.58 5.16 -22.81
CA LEU A 59 48.28 6.31 -21.96
C LEU A 59 49.47 6.65 -21.07
N PRO A 60 49.66 7.93 -20.69
CA PRO A 60 50.75 8.35 -19.83
C PRO A 60 50.83 7.53 -18.55
N PRO A 61 52.04 7.04 -18.19
CA PRO A 61 52.22 6.25 -16.95
C PRO A 61 51.94 7.05 -15.68
N THR A 62 51.84 8.39 -15.79
CA THR A 62 51.49 9.32 -14.70
C THR A 62 50.02 9.47 -14.49
N PHE A 63 49.18 8.89 -15.34
CA PHE A 63 47.74 8.86 -15.18
C PHE A 63 47.31 7.60 -14.43
N ALA A 64 46.12 7.64 -13.77
CA ALA A 64 45.56 6.47 -13.15
C ALA A 64 44.10 6.30 -13.53
N LEU A 65 43.68 5.06 -13.77
CA LEU A 65 42.28 4.65 -13.97
C LEU A 65 41.79 3.96 -12.71
N ALA A 66 40.69 4.42 -12.15
CA ALA A 66 40.06 3.85 -10.99
C ALA A 66 38.58 3.55 -11.24
N ALA A 67 38.08 2.47 -10.67
CA ALA A 67 36.67 2.17 -10.53
C ALA A 67 36.12 2.94 -9.33
N VAL A 68 34.90 3.48 -9.44
CA VAL A 68 34.22 4.18 -8.34
C VAL A 68 32.79 3.65 -8.15
N GLY A 69 32.14 4.05 -7.06
CA GLY A 69 30.79 3.59 -6.77
C GLY A 69 30.66 2.08 -6.62
N GLY A 70 29.57 1.49 -7.10
CA GLY A 70 29.34 0.04 -7.04
C GLY A 70 30.43 -0.79 -7.73
N TYR A 71 30.92 -0.33 -8.85
CA TYR A 71 32.05 -0.96 -9.54
C TYR A 71 33.36 -0.85 -8.74
N GLY A 72 33.54 0.25 -8.00
CA GLY A 72 34.67 0.41 -7.08
C GLY A 72 34.68 -0.62 -5.94
N ARG A 73 33.51 -1.06 -5.45
CA ARG A 73 33.37 -2.14 -4.48
C ARG A 73 33.66 -3.54 -5.07
N GLY A 74 33.81 -3.66 -6.38
CA GLY A 74 33.92 -4.96 -7.07
C GLY A 74 32.55 -5.61 -7.32
N GLU A 75 31.45 -4.91 -7.14
CA GLU A 75 30.10 -5.39 -7.34
C GLU A 75 29.53 -4.94 -8.68
N LEU A 76 29.65 -5.79 -9.71
CA LEU A 76 29.14 -5.48 -11.04
C LEU A 76 27.93 -6.34 -11.39
N PHE A 77 26.72 -5.82 -11.17
CA PHE A 77 25.47 -6.52 -11.53
C PHE A 77 25.29 -6.64 -13.05
N PRO A 78 24.51 -7.61 -13.55
CA PRO A 78 24.40 -7.92 -14.97
C PRO A 78 24.07 -6.73 -15.90
N ALA A 79 23.28 -5.78 -15.41
CA ALA A 79 22.87 -4.60 -16.17
C ALA A 79 23.22 -3.28 -15.43
N SER A 80 24.28 -3.27 -14.65
CA SER A 80 24.77 -2.04 -14.00
C SER A 80 25.71 -1.28 -14.92
N ASP A 81 25.67 0.04 -14.79
CA ASP A 81 26.66 0.98 -15.29
C ASP A 81 28.04 0.74 -14.66
N ILE A 82 29.08 1.14 -15.35
CA ILE A 82 30.49 1.04 -14.97
C ILE A 82 31.00 2.47 -14.73
N ASP A 83 31.15 2.81 -13.44
CA ASP A 83 31.60 4.15 -13.06
C ASP A 83 33.13 4.21 -12.97
N LEU A 84 33.74 5.13 -13.72
CA LEU A 84 35.17 5.28 -13.83
C LEU A 84 35.64 6.68 -13.44
N LEU A 85 36.78 6.74 -12.77
CA LEU A 85 37.54 7.95 -12.52
C LEU A 85 38.92 7.85 -13.18
N ILE A 86 39.22 8.78 -14.07
CA ILE A 86 40.56 8.96 -14.63
C ILE A 86 41.21 10.09 -13.85
N LEU A 87 42.28 9.75 -13.11
CA LEU A 87 43.06 10.72 -12.34
C LEU A 87 44.21 11.24 -13.16
N LEU A 88 44.40 12.56 -13.15
CA LEU A 88 45.45 13.28 -13.82
C LEU A 88 46.36 14.00 -12.80
N PRO A 89 47.68 14.09 -13.04
CA PRO A 89 48.57 14.86 -12.19
C PRO A 89 48.41 16.40 -12.37
N GLY A 90 47.78 16.83 -13.46
CA GLY A 90 47.54 18.22 -13.86
C GLY A 90 46.68 18.29 -15.12
N ALA A 91 46.51 19.48 -15.68
CA ALA A 91 45.78 19.66 -16.94
C ALA A 91 46.42 18.87 -18.08
N PRO A 92 45.66 18.07 -18.84
CA PRO A 92 46.20 17.24 -19.93
C PRO A 92 46.63 18.11 -21.11
N GLY A 93 47.66 17.68 -21.80
CA GLY A 93 48.09 18.27 -23.09
C GLY A 93 47.13 17.82 -24.22
N ILE A 94 47.15 18.60 -25.35
CA ILE A 94 46.25 18.35 -26.50
C ILE A 94 46.34 16.90 -27.03
N GLY A 95 47.51 16.28 -27.03
CA GLY A 95 47.70 14.90 -27.45
C GLY A 95 47.16 13.85 -26.43
N GLU A 96 47.15 14.20 -25.16
CA GLU A 96 46.64 13.37 -24.07
C GLU A 96 45.10 13.43 -24.04
N GLU A 97 44.52 14.60 -24.23
CA GLU A 97 43.08 14.78 -24.40
C GLU A 97 42.50 13.92 -25.54
N ALA A 98 43.22 13.91 -26.69
CA ALA A 98 42.79 13.11 -27.82
C ALA A 98 42.79 11.60 -27.49
N ARG A 99 43.79 11.12 -26.75
CA ARG A 99 43.88 9.70 -26.32
C ARG A 99 42.82 9.36 -25.29
N LEU A 100 42.53 10.24 -24.32
CA LEU A 100 41.48 10.07 -23.35
C LEU A 100 40.09 9.98 -24.04
N SER A 101 39.84 10.87 -24.99
CA SER A 101 38.62 10.85 -25.80
C SER A 101 38.49 9.56 -26.61
N GLN A 102 39.59 9.08 -27.18
CA GLN A 102 39.63 7.82 -27.91
C GLN A 102 39.36 6.61 -26.97
N LEU A 103 39.92 6.60 -25.75
CA LEU A 103 39.70 5.57 -24.76
C LEU A 103 38.20 5.49 -24.36
N VAL A 104 37.63 6.62 -24.05
CA VAL A 104 36.22 6.70 -23.67
C VAL A 104 35.31 6.21 -24.80
N SER A 105 35.61 6.62 -26.06
CA SER A 105 34.85 6.14 -27.22
C SER A 105 34.98 4.62 -27.40
N LEU A 106 36.17 4.06 -27.20
CA LEU A 106 36.39 2.62 -27.29
C LEU A 106 35.59 1.84 -26.23
N PHE A 107 35.46 2.36 -25.01
CA PHE A 107 34.68 1.73 -23.97
C PHE A 107 33.22 1.57 -24.40
N TRP A 108 32.65 2.58 -25.04
CA TRP A 108 31.31 2.50 -25.61
C TRP A 108 31.26 1.53 -26.80
N ASP A 109 32.26 1.59 -27.68
CA ASP A 109 32.31 0.77 -28.88
C ASP A 109 32.42 -0.74 -28.58
N ILE A 110 33.03 -1.11 -27.48
CA ILE A 110 33.08 -2.54 -27.06
C ILE A 110 31.84 -2.97 -26.33
N GLY A 111 30.87 -2.07 -26.12
CA GLY A 111 29.57 -2.37 -25.58
C GLY A 111 29.46 -2.24 -24.04
N LEU A 112 30.31 -1.44 -23.42
CA LEU A 112 30.23 -1.10 -22.01
C LEU A 112 29.41 0.18 -21.81
N GLU A 113 28.43 0.16 -20.89
CA GLU A 113 27.72 1.36 -20.44
C GLU A 113 28.52 2.01 -19.33
N ILE A 114 29.27 3.07 -19.67
CA ILE A 114 30.18 3.73 -18.72
C ILE A 114 29.68 5.12 -18.30
N GLY A 115 29.71 5.40 -16.98
CA GLY A 115 29.85 6.73 -16.42
C GLY A 115 31.33 7.03 -16.21
N HIS A 116 31.81 8.22 -16.60
CA HIS A 116 33.19 8.55 -16.40
C HIS A 116 33.40 10.00 -15.97
N SER A 117 34.49 10.23 -15.23
CA SER A 117 35.01 11.55 -14.91
C SER A 117 36.52 11.56 -15.10
N VAL A 118 37.03 12.71 -15.57
CA VAL A 118 38.46 12.95 -15.75
C VAL A 118 38.82 14.16 -14.90
N ARG A 119 39.61 13.95 -13.85
CA ARG A 119 39.88 14.98 -12.83
C ARG A 119 41.31 14.89 -12.29
N THR A 120 41.81 16.03 -11.84
CA THR A 120 42.95 16.08 -10.93
C THR A 120 42.54 15.72 -9.50
N VAL A 121 43.51 15.49 -8.62
CA VAL A 121 43.26 15.25 -7.20
C VAL A 121 42.50 16.42 -6.57
N ASP A 122 42.93 17.65 -6.83
CA ASP A 122 42.31 18.86 -6.26
C ASP A 122 40.86 19.05 -6.72
N GLU A 123 40.58 18.76 -8.00
CA GLU A 123 39.21 18.77 -8.55
C GLU A 123 38.33 17.70 -7.87
N CYS A 124 38.85 16.49 -7.63
CA CYS A 124 38.15 15.46 -6.91
C CYS A 124 37.75 15.90 -5.49
N LEU A 125 38.67 16.55 -4.77
CA LEU A 125 38.43 17.05 -3.42
C LEU A 125 37.38 18.18 -3.40
N SER A 126 37.50 19.13 -4.33
CA SER A 126 36.55 20.24 -4.46
C SER A 126 35.13 19.78 -4.78
N GLU A 127 35.00 18.82 -5.68
CA GLU A 127 33.68 18.24 -6.03
C GLU A 127 33.10 17.43 -4.87
N ALA A 128 33.95 16.71 -4.12
CA ALA A 128 33.52 15.97 -2.93
C ALA A 128 32.97 16.87 -1.82
N ASP A 129 33.51 18.09 -1.70
CA ASP A 129 33.01 19.09 -0.74
C ASP A 129 31.58 19.60 -1.10
N GLY A 130 31.27 19.64 -2.41
CA GLY A 130 30.01 20.16 -2.94
C GLY A 130 28.88 19.14 -3.05
N ASP A 131 29.20 17.85 -3.23
CA ASP A 131 28.20 16.80 -3.50
C ASP A 131 28.50 15.52 -2.71
N ILE A 132 27.60 15.19 -1.79
CA ILE A 132 27.67 13.96 -0.98
C ILE A 132 27.65 12.68 -1.82
N THR A 133 27.03 12.70 -3.01
CA THR A 133 26.97 11.55 -3.93
C THR A 133 28.33 11.32 -4.55
N VAL A 134 29.00 12.39 -5.00
CA VAL A 134 30.37 12.34 -5.50
C VAL A 134 31.31 11.87 -4.39
N GLN A 135 31.21 12.45 -3.19
CA GLN A 135 32.01 12.03 -2.04
C GLN A 135 31.86 10.55 -1.74
N THR A 136 30.60 10.03 -1.77
CA THR A 136 30.31 8.61 -1.58
C THR A 136 30.95 7.73 -2.65
N ALA A 137 30.87 8.11 -3.93
CA ALA A 137 31.47 7.35 -5.02
C ALA A 137 33.01 7.33 -4.93
N LEU A 138 33.61 8.43 -4.52
CA LEU A 138 35.08 8.53 -4.37
C LEU A 138 35.61 7.73 -3.17
N ILE A 139 34.87 7.62 -2.07
CA ILE A 139 35.23 6.77 -0.93
C ILE A 139 35.36 5.30 -1.35
N GLU A 140 34.65 4.87 -2.38
CA GLU A 140 34.66 3.50 -2.90
C GLU A 140 35.68 3.26 -3.99
N ALA A 141 36.53 4.27 -4.30
CA ALA A 141 37.51 4.19 -5.39
C ALA A 141 38.48 3.02 -5.21
N ARG A 142 38.73 2.29 -6.33
CA ARG A 142 39.67 1.19 -6.46
C ARG A 142 40.51 1.35 -7.71
N LEU A 143 41.84 1.33 -7.56
CA LEU A 143 42.76 1.43 -8.68
C LEU A 143 42.59 0.21 -9.61
N LEU A 144 42.42 0.46 -10.90
CA LEU A 144 42.43 -0.57 -11.95
C LEU A 144 43.81 -0.70 -12.62
N THR A 145 44.35 0.44 -13.05
CA THR A 145 45.70 0.51 -13.73
C THR A 145 46.24 1.92 -13.67
N GLY A 146 47.55 2.11 -13.99
CA GLY A 146 48.20 3.41 -14.03
C GLY A 146 48.99 3.73 -12.76
N ASP A 147 49.16 5.02 -12.45
CA ASP A 147 50.03 5.50 -11.38
C ASP A 147 49.45 5.22 -9.97
N ALA A 148 50.07 4.28 -9.29
CA ALA A 148 49.66 3.94 -7.90
C ALA A 148 50.08 5.03 -6.89
N ALA A 149 51.07 5.88 -7.21
CA ALA A 149 51.49 6.97 -6.33
C ALA A 149 50.45 8.12 -6.42
N LEU A 150 49.99 8.46 -7.62
CA LEU A 150 48.93 9.43 -7.84
C LEU A 150 47.64 8.98 -7.14
N PHE A 151 47.26 7.70 -7.28
CA PHE A 151 46.07 7.15 -6.65
C PHE A 151 46.16 7.17 -5.12
N ARG A 152 47.33 6.86 -4.54
CA ARG A 152 47.55 6.99 -3.09
C ARG A 152 47.46 8.45 -2.63
N ALA A 153 48.03 9.40 -3.34
CA ALA A 153 47.91 10.83 -3.03
C ALA A 153 46.44 11.27 -3.04
N PHE A 154 45.63 10.77 -3.99
CA PHE A 154 44.17 10.99 -4.00
C PHE A 154 43.51 10.39 -2.77
N GLN A 155 43.80 9.14 -2.41
CA GLN A 155 43.20 8.50 -1.25
C GLN A 155 43.55 9.21 0.08
N GLU A 156 44.80 9.61 0.24
CA GLU A 156 45.30 10.37 1.40
C GLU A 156 44.64 11.76 1.49
N GLY A 157 44.55 12.46 0.34
CA GLY A 157 43.86 13.74 0.24
C GLY A 157 42.39 13.63 0.59
N LEU A 158 41.69 12.65 0.04
CA LEU A 158 40.28 12.43 0.32
C LEU A 158 40.05 12.10 1.80
N HIS A 159 40.86 11.21 2.40
CA HIS A 159 40.77 10.86 3.81
C HIS A 159 41.01 12.06 4.73
N GLY A 160 41.96 12.93 4.39
CA GLY A 160 42.21 14.15 5.16
C GLY A 160 41.12 15.22 5.05
N HIS A 161 40.34 15.19 3.96
CA HIS A 161 39.22 16.11 3.72
C HIS A 161 37.88 15.64 4.31
N LEU A 162 37.74 14.34 4.60
CA LEU A 162 36.49 13.76 5.06
C LEU A 162 36.18 14.16 6.50
N ASP A 163 35.13 14.96 6.70
CA ASP A 163 34.48 15.11 8.02
C ASP A 163 33.45 13.99 8.23
N ALA A 164 33.84 12.97 8.99
CA ALA A 164 32.99 11.82 9.29
C ALA A 164 31.67 12.21 9.99
N LYS A 165 31.65 13.29 10.79
CA LYS A 165 30.45 13.78 11.48
C LYS A 165 29.49 14.46 10.51
N ALA A 166 30.01 15.29 9.62
CA ALA A 166 29.23 15.93 8.57
C ALA A 166 28.68 14.88 7.59
N PHE A 167 29.52 13.93 7.18
CA PHE A 167 29.14 12.82 6.31
C PHE A 167 28.02 11.95 6.91
N PHE A 168 28.11 11.59 8.20
CA PHE A 168 27.08 10.86 8.91
C PHE A 168 25.72 11.58 8.84
N LYS A 169 25.70 12.88 9.17
CA LYS A 169 24.47 13.68 9.14
C LYS A 169 23.87 13.75 7.75
N ALA A 170 24.70 13.99 6.73
CA ALA A 170 24.26 14.10 5.34
C ALA A 170 23.70 12.76 4.83
N LYS A 171 24.39 11.64 5.10
CA LYS A 171 23.90 10.30 4.70
C LYS A 171 22.65 9.87 5.41
N LYS A 172 22.48 10.26 6.69
CA LYS A 172 21.25 10.00 7.42
C LYS A 172 20.07 10.78 6.84
N LEU A 173 20.27 12.06 6.52
CA LEU A 173 19.23 12.89 5.89
C LEU A 173 18.86 12.33 4.51
N GLU A 174 19.84 11.99 3.68
CA GLU A 174 19.61 11.35 2.37
C GLU A 174 18.80 10.05 2.51
N GLN A 175 19.09 9.23 3.52
CA GLN A 175 18.34 8.00 3.81
C GLN A 175 16.89 8.31 4.22
N GLU A 176 16.66 9.29 5.07
CA GLU A 176 15.33 9.71 5.50
C GLU A 176 14.50 10.21 4.31
N GLU A 177 15.06 11.07 3.47
CA GLU A 177 14.40 11.55 2.23
C GLU A 177 14.11 10.41 1.24
N ARG A 178 15.02 9.45 1.12
CA ARG A 178 14.82 8.27 0.28
C ARG A 178 13.69 7.40 0.83
N HIS A 179 13.65 7.14 2.15
CA HIS A 179 12.59 6.38 2.80
C HIS A 179 11.21 7.04 2.62
N MET A 180 11.13 8.38 2.72
CA MET A 180 9.88 9.12 2.46
C MET A 180 9.35 8.88 1.03
N ARG A 181 10.24 8.86 0.02
CA ARG A 181 9.85 8.56 -1.38
C ARG A 181 9.24 7.17 -1.57
N TYR A 182 9.54 6.23 -0.68
CA TYR A 182 9.02 4.86 -0.66
C TYR A 182 8.00 4.61 0.48
N ASN A 183 7.28 5.66 0.90
CA ASN A 183 6.23 5.61 1.94
C ASN A 183 6.72 5.05 3.29
N GLU A 184 7.99 5.19 3.61
CA GLU A 184 8.61 4.76 4.88
C GLU A 184 8.36 3.28 5.23
N THR A 185 8.05 2.44 4.24
CA THR A 185 7.72 1.03 4.46
C THR A 185 8.56 0.08 3.61
N PRO A 186 9.08 -1.00 4.19
CA PRO A 186 9.70 -2.08 3.44
C PRO A 186 8.67 -3.00 2.74
N TYR A 187 7.37 -2.80 2.98
CA TYR A 187 6.28 -3.68 2.57
C TYR A 187 5.49 -3.19 1.36
N SER A 188 6.12 -2.40 0.49
CA SER A 188 5.54 -2.06 -0.81
C SER A 188 5.31 -3.33 -1.63
N LEU A 189 4.17 -3.44 -2.35
CA LEU A 189 3.87 -4.60 -3.19
C LEU A 189 4.82 -4.74 -4.38
N GLU A 190 5.39 -3.62 -4.85
CA GLU A 190 6.38 -3.56 -5.91
C GLU A 190 7.64 -2.84 -5.42
N PRO A 191 8.41 -3.45 -4.50
CA PRO A 191 9.54 -2.78 -3.88
C PRO A 191 10.72 -2.64 -4.84
N ASN A 192 11.53 -1.61 -4.62
CA ASN A 192 12.85 -1.51 -5.22
C ASN A 192 13.87 -2.18 -4.32
N CYS A 193 14.46 -3.31 -4.74
CA CYS A 193 15.38 -4.11 -3.93
C CYS A 193 16.67 -3.37 -3.54
N LYS A 194 16.99 -2.28 -4.22
CA LYS A 194 18.16 -1.43 -3.93
C LYS A 194 17.76 -0.25 -3.03
N GLU A 195 16.73 0.52 -3.39
CA GLU A 195 16.45 1.84 -2.82
C GLU A 195 15.32 1.88 -1.78
N SER A 196 14.38 0.90 -1.77
CA SER A 196 13.30 0.87 -0.76
C SER A 196 13.86 0.67 0.64
N PRO A 197 13.13 1.10 1.70
CA PRO A 197 13.51 0.81 3.08
C PRO A 197 13.80 -0.68 3.29
N GLY A 198 14.94 -0.99 3.87
CA GLY A 198 15.44 -2.35 4.02
C GLY A 198 16.08 -2.96 2.74
N GLY A 199 16.27 -2.18 1.68
CA GLY A 199 16.99 -2.59 0.49
C GLY A 199 18.53 -2.49 0.65
N LEU A 200 19.26 -2.88 -0.39
CA LEU A 200 20.74 -2.90 -0.39
C LEU A 200 21.36 -1.56 0.00
N ARG A 201 20.74 -0.44 -0.38
CA ARG A 201 21.24 0.90 -0.07
C ARG A 201 21.30 1.17 1.45
N ASP A 202 20.42 0.61 2.23
CA ASP A 202 20.44 0.77 3.69
C ASP A 202 21.65 0.08 4.32
N LEU A 203 22.08 -1.05 3.77
CA LEU A 203 23.30 -1.74 4.18
C LEU A 203 24.54 -0.96 3.73
N GLN A 204 24.54 -0.47 2.49
CA GLN A 204 25.63 0.31 1.93
C GLN A 204 25.91 1.60 2.72
N VAL A 205 24.86 2.30 3.18
CA VAL A 205 25.00 3.53 3.99
C VAL A 205 25.84 3.27 5.25
N ILE A 206 25.66 2.12 5.90
CA ILE A 206 26.45 1.75 7.09
C ILE A 206 27.93 1.65 6.75
N LEU A 207 28.25 0.92 5.67
CA LEU A 207 29.64 0.72 5.24
C LEU A 207 30.30 2.04 4.81
N TRP A 208 29.57 2.93 4.13
CA TRP A 208 30.08 4.25 3.75
C TRP A 208 30.43 5.11 4.95
N ILE A 209 29.52 5.17 5.94
CA ILE A 209 29.75 5.93 7.17
C ILE A 209 30.93 5.33 7.95
N ALA A 210 30.99 4.00 8.06
CA ALA A 210 32.08 3.33 8.77
C ALA A 210 33.43 3.57 8.10
N ARG A 211 33.48 3.56 6.76
CA ARG A 211 34.69 3.86 5.98
C ARG A 211 35.08 5.32 6.12
N ALA A 212 34.15 6.26 6.04
CA ALA A 212 34.41 7.68 6.26
C ALA A 212 34.92 7.98 7.68
N ALA A 213 34.49 7.19 8.65
CA ALA A 213 34.92 7.30 10.05
C ALA A 213 36.25 6.56 10.36
N GLY A 214 36.87 5.90 9.34
CA GLY A 214 38.09 5.12 9.53
C GLY A 214 37.93 3.88 10.43
N ILE A 215 36.70 3.37 10.54
CA ILE A 215 36.37 2.22 11.41
C ILE A 215 36.58 0.89 10.68
N GLY A 216 36.17 0.84 9.41
CA GLY A 216 36.30 -0.34 8.56
C GLY A 216 35.51 -0.19 7.27
N ALA A 217 35.79 -1.09 6.30
CA ALA A 217 35.22 -1.11 4.95
C ALA A 217 34.41 -2.39 4.65
N SER A 218 34.37 -3.33 5.58
CA SER A 218 33.69 -4.63 5.44
C SER A 218 32.99 -5.02 6.74
N TRP A 219 32.00 -5.90 6.64
CA TRP A 219 31.27 -6.40 7.82
C TRP A 219 32.21 -7.08 8.83
N ALA A 220 33.19 -7.86 8.35
CA ALA A 220 34.17 -8.49 9.20
C ALA A 220 35.03 -7.47 9.97
N GLU A 221 35.43 -6.36 9.33
CA GLU A 221 36.19 -5.29 9.99
C GLU A 221 35.33 -4.57 11.03
N LEU A 222 34.03 -4.36 10.75
CA LEU A 222 33.09 -3.77 11.70
C LEU A 222 32.87 -4.70 12.92
N THR A 223 32.85 -6.01 12.70
CA THR A 223 32.81 -7.00 13.76
C THR A 223 34.07 -6.97 14.60
N ALA A 224 35.24 -6.95 13.97
CA ALA A 224 36.51 -6.80 14.67
C ALA A 224 36.61 -5.48 15.47
N ALA A 225 36.01 -4.39 14.98
CA ALA A 225 35.91 -3.11 15.67
C ALA A 225 34.83 -3.07 16.78
N GLY A 226 34.09 -4.16 17.00
CA GLY A 226 33.05 -4.27 18.02
C GLY A 226 31.75 -3.51 17.72
N LEU A 227 31.54 -3.11 16.46
CA LEU A 227 30.30 -2.49 16.01
C LEU A 227 29.22 -3.52 15.68
N LEU A 228 29.60 -4.72 15.29
CA LEU A 228 28.77 -5.87 15.01
C LEU A 228 29.10 -7.03 15.94
N THR A 229 28.12 -7.89 16.17
CA THR A 229 28.38 -9.22 16.72
C THR A 229 28.52 -10.24 15.57
N ALA A 230 29.09 -11.41 15.84
CA ALA A 230 29.22 -12.46 14.84
C ALA A 230 27.86 -12.93 14.28
N GLU A 231 26.82 -12.97 15.14
CA GLU A 231 25.46 -13.30 14.72
C GLU A 231 24.84 -12.21 13.82
N GLU A 232 25.08 -10.94 14.13
CA GLU A 232 24.63 -9.82 13.29
C GLU A 232 25.33 -9.83 11.94
N GLU A 233 26.63 -10.12 11.91
CA GLU A 233 27.41 -10.27 10.67
C GLU A 233 26.87 -11.42 9.80
N GLN A 234 26.59 -12.58 10.38
CA GLN A 234 26.01 -13.70 9.66
C GLN A 234 24.64 -13.36 9.07
N LEU A 235 23.80 -12.66 9.85
CA LEU A 235 22.48 -12.22 9.42
C LEU A 235 22.60 -11.21 8.27
N ILE A 236 23.48 -10.20 8.38
CA ILE A 236 23.71 -9.21 7.32
C ILE A 236 24.16 -9.89 6.03
N ASN A 237 25.16 -10.76 6.11
CA ASN A 237 25.67 -11.48 4.95
C ASN A 237 24.59 -12.36 4.27
N SER A 238 23.68 -12.94 5.05
CA SER A 238 22.55 -13.73 4.55
C SER A 238 21.51 -12.84 3.85
N VAL A 239 21.18 -11.69 4.44
CA VAL A 239 20.23 -10.73 3.90
C VAL A 239 20.75 -10.07 2.63
N GLU A 240 22.00 -9.59 2.66
CA GLU A 240 22.68 -8.97 1.52
C GLU A 240 22.73 -9.94 0.33
N ARG A 241 23.17 -11.17 0.55
CA ARG A 241 23.21 -12.22 -0.48
C ARG A 241 21.83 -12.47 -1.10
N PHE A 242 20.78 -12.53 -0.29
CA PHE A 242 19.43 -12.74 -0.79
C PHE A 242 18.94 -11.55 -1.64
N LEU A 243 19.19 -10.31 -1.21
CA LEU A 243 18.82 -9.12 -1.96
C LEU A 243 19.63 -8.98 -3.26
N ASP A 244 20.91 -9.32 -3.22
CA ASP A 244 21.76 -9.39 -4.42
C ASP A 244 21.23 -10.43 -5.41
N ASP A 245 20.88 -11.62 -4.93
CA ASP A 245 20.31 -12.69 -5.75
C ASP A 245 18.97 -12.28 -6.40
N VAL A 246 18.10 -11.59 -5.65
CA VAL A 246 16.87 -10.99 -6.20
C VAL A 246 17.19 -10.02 -7.33
N ARG A 247 18.17 -9.11 -7.12
CA ARG A 247 18.57 -8.10 -8.10
C ARG A 247 19.22 -8.71 -9.34
N ILE A 248 20.09 -9.70 -9.16
CA ILE A 248 20.74 -10.44 -10.27
C ILE A 248 19.67 -11.11 -11.13
N ARG A 249 18.77 -11.89 -10.54
CA ARG A 249 17.71 -12.61 -11.26
C ARG A 249 16.76 -11.66 -11.98
N LEU A 250 16.48 -10.51 -11.36
CA LEU A 250 15.66 -9.47 -11.95
C LEU A 250 16.33 -8.89 -13.20
N HIS A 251 17.64 -8.55 -13.14
CA HIS A 251 18.42 -8.08 -14.29
C HIS A 251 18.52 -9.13 -15.40
N LEU A 252 18.75 -10.40 -15.05
CA LEU A 252 18.81 -11.50 -16.01
C LEU A 252 17.47 -11.73 -16.70
N HIS A 253 16.37 -11.65 -15.96
CA HIS A 253 15.03 -11.82 -16.50
C HIS A 253 14.62 -10.67 -17.42
N THR A 254 14.87 -9.43 -17.00
CA THR A 254 14.46 -8.23 -17.75
C THR A 254 15.44 -7.84 -18.85
N ARG A 255 16.67 -8.34 -18.80
CA ARG A 255 17.79 -7.98 -19.69
C ARG A 255 18.10 -6.49 -19.72
N ARG A 256 17.81 -5.79 -18.63
CA ARG A 256 18.04 -4.35 -18.45
C ARG A 256 18.21 -4.03 -16.96
N ARG A 257 18.64 -2.82 -16.68
CA ARG A 257 18.68 -2.27 -15.32
C ARG A 257 17.24 -2.12 -14.79
N GLU A 258 16.82 -3.04 -13.94
CA GLU A 258 15.53 -3.04 -13.28
C GLU A 258 15.74 -3.46 -11.83
N ASP A 259 15.52 -2.52 -10.92
CA ASP A 259 15.68 -2.75 -9.47
C ASP A 259 14.32 -2.86 -8.76
N ARG A 260 13.19 -2.64 -9.48
CA ARG A 260 11.84 -2.77 -8.95
C ARG A 260 11.29 -4.16 -9.23
N LEU A 261 10.91 -4.83 -8.16
CA LEU A 261 10.28 -6.15 -8.23
C LEU A 261 8.79 -6.00 -8.55
N LEU A 262 8.52 -5.57 -9.81
CA LEU A 262 7.18 -5.36 -10.33
C LEU A 262 6.41 -6.69 -10.35
N PHE A 263 5.09 -6.65 -10.26
CA PHE A 263 4.22 -7.84 -10.34
C PHE A 263 4.53 -8.70 -11.57
N ASP A 264 4.78 -8.05 -12.72
CA ASP A 264 5.17 -8.72 -13.99
C ASP A 264 6.38 -9.65 -13.84
N HIS A 265 7.26 -9.37 -12.87
CA HIS A 265 8.53 -10.09 -12.70
C HIS A 265 8.50 -11.06 -11.52
N GLN A 266 7.62 -10.84 -10.51
CA GLN A 266 7.64 -11.60 -9.25
C GLN A 266 7.51 -13.10 -9.47
N THR A 267 6.57 -13.54 -10.31
CA THR A 267 6.36 -14.96 -10.61
C THR A 267 7.56 -15.58 -11.32
N ALA A 268 8.14 -14.88 -12.30
CA ALA A 268 9.30 -15.38 -13.03
C ALA A 268 10.54 -15.47 -12.12
N VAL A 269 10.79 -14.44 -11.32
CA VAL A 269 11.90 -14.42 -10.34
C VAL A 269 11.69 -15.51 -9.29
N ALA A 270 10.47 -15.71 -8.77
CA ALA A 270 10.18 -16.77 -7.82
C ALA A 270 10.50 -18.16 -8.37
N LYS A 271 10.15 -18.45 -9.62
CA LYS A 271 10.52 -19.71 -10.29
C LYS A 271 12.02 -19.89 -10.43
N MET A 272 12.75 -18.80 -10.72
CA MET A 272 14.22 -18.85 -10.76
C MET A 272 14.84 -19.15 -9.39
N PHE A 273 14.16 -18.82 -8.28
CA PHE A 273 14.53 -19.23 -6.91
C PHE A 273 14.12 -20.67 -6.58
N GLY A 274 13.36 -21.35 -7.43
CA GLY A 274 12.83 -22.69 -7.19
C GLY A 274 11.59 -22.73 -6.30
N PHE A 275 10.92 -21.60 -6.05
CA PHE A 275 9.66 -21.61 -5.34
C PHE A 275 8.58 -22.27 -6.19
N ALA A 276 7.84 -23.20 -5.56
CA ALA A 276 6.70 -23.88 -6.16
C ALA A 276 5.42 -23.46 -5.44
N PRO A 277 4.27 -23.36 -6.15
CA PRO A 277 3.00 -23.03 -5.52
C PRO A 277 2.58 -24.14 -4.55
N THR A 278 1.90 -23.76 -3.48
CA THR A 278 1.24 -24.67 -2.52
C THR A 278 -0.26 -24.67 -2.76
N ALA A 279 -1.01 -25.47 -2.02
CA ALA A 279 -2.48 -25.49 -2.09
C ALA A 279 -3.12 -24.13 -1.76
N THR A 280 -2.43 -23.28 -0.97
CA THR A 280 -2.95 -22.00 -0.46
C THR A 280 -2.13 -20.77 -0.86
N ARG A 281 -0.95 -20.95 -1.48
CA ARG A 281 -0.03 -19.84 -1.79
C ARG A 281 0.64 -20.01 -3.14
N ARG A 282 0.79 -18.90 -3.87
CA ARG A 282 1.53 -18.86 -5.14
C ARG A 282 3.03 -18.73 -4.88
N GLU A 283 3.85 -19.10 -5.87
CA GLU A 283 5.30 -18.95 -5.82
C GLU A 283 5.75 -17.51 -5.57
N SER A 284 5.06 -16.53 -6.18
CA SER A 284 5.35 -15.09 -5.98
C SER A 284 5.12 -14.65 -4.54
N GLU A 285 4.09 -15.16 -3.86
CA GLU A 285 3.84 -14.85 -2.44
C GLU A 285 4.94 -15.37 -1.52
N LEU A 286 5.44 -16.57 -1.81
CA LEU A 286 6.54 -17.16 -1.05
C LEU A 286 7.83 -16.33 -1.20
N LEU A 287 8.16 -15.92 -2.43
CA LEU A 287 9.27 -15.02 -2.69
C LEU A 287 9.10 -13.70 -1.94
N MET A 288 7.94 -13.08 -2.06
CA MET A 288 7.69 -11.77 -1.46
C MET A 288 7.70 -11.83 0.06
N GLN A 289 7.20 -12.90 0.67
CA GLN A 289 7.29 -13.08 2.11
C GLN A 289 8.75 -13.16 2.57
N GLN A 290 9.60 -13.89 1.85
CA GLN A 290 11.03 -13.95 2.15
C GLN A 290 11.69 -12.58 1.93
N TYR A 291 11.34 -11.87 0.86
CA TYR A 291 11.82 -10.51 0.59
C TYR A 291 11.49 -9.56 1.75
N TYR A 292 10.25 -9.52 2.19
CA TYR A 292 9.83 -8.63 3.27
C TYR A 292 10.50 -8.96 4.61
N ARG A 293 10.71 -10.24 4.89
CA ARG A 293 11.46 -10.67 6.09
C ARG A 293 12.92 -10.22 6.02
N SER A 294 13.52 -10.31 4.86
CA SER A 294 14.90 -9.87 4.63
C SER A 294 15.01 -8.34 4.72
N ALA A 295 14.11 -7.60 4.07
CA ALA A 295 14.06 -6.15 4.13
C ALA A 295 13.82 -5.62 5.56
N LYS A 296 12.95 -6.29 6.32
CA LYS A 296 12.73 -5.99 7.74
C LYS A 296 14.00 -6.19 8.57
N ALA A 297 14.72 -7.29 8.35
CA ALA A 297 15.97 -7.56 9.04
C ALA A 297 17.06 -6.53 8.68
N ALA A 298 17.19 -6.17 7.39
CA ALA A 298 18.11 -5.13 6.93
C ALA A 298 17.81 -3.78 7.58
N LEU A 299 16.53 -3.36 7.62
CA LEU A 299 16.13 -2.09 8.23
C LEU A 299 16.39 -2.06 9.73
N GLN A 300 16.16 -3.17 10.42
CA GLN A 300 16.43 -3.30 11.85
C GLN A 300 17.94 -3.19 12.15
N LEU A 301 18.76 -3.92 11.40
CA LEU A 301 20.22 -3.87 11.54
C LEU A 301 20.75 -2.48 11.20
N ASN A 302 20.25 -1.85 10.14
CA ASN A 302 20.57 -0.48 9.79
C ASN A 302 20.29 0.48 10.96
N THR A 303 19.13 0.37 11.59
CA THR A 303 18.78 1.21 12.75
C THR A 303 19.76 1.03 13.91
N ILE A 304 20.09 -0.21 14.27
CA ILE A 304 21.02 -0.51 15.37
C ILE A 304 22.42 0.02 15.05
N LEU A 305 22.90 -0.21 13.84
CA LEU A 305 24.26 0.14 13.46
C LEU A 305 24.45 1.65 13.27
N LEU A 306 23.46 2.35 12.71
CA LEU A 306 23.49 3.81 12.63
C LEU A 306 23.47 4.47 14.02
N GLN A 307 22.73 3.91 14.98
CA GLN A 307 22.78 4.40 16.35
C GLN A 307 24.15 4.16 16.99
N ASN A 308 24.77 2.99 16.77
CA ASN A 308 26.12 2.70 17.28
C ASN A 308 27.17 3.62 16.67
N LEU A 309 27.12 3.83 15.35
CA LEU A 309 28.02 4.75 14.64
C LEU A 309 27.79 6.19 15.13
N GLY A 310 26.53 6.60 15.31
CA GLY A 310 26.19 7.90 15.85
C GLY A 310 26.73 8.09 17.27
N ALA A 311 26.59 7.10 18.14
CA ALA A 311 27.12 7.18 19.51
C ALA A 311 28.67 7.26 19.55
N ARG A 312 29.36 6.64 18.60
CA ARG A 312 30.82 6.74 18.47
C ARG A 312 31.27 8.10 17.95
N LEU A 313 30.60 8.63 16.92
CA LEU A 313 30.93 9.92 16.31
C LEU A 313 30.53 11.11 17.18
N PHE A 314 29.46 10.98 17.93
CA PHE A 314 28.90 12.01 18.83
C PHE A 314 28.75 11.45 20.23
N PRO A 315 29.87 11.19 20.94
CA PRO A 315 29.79 10.65 22.30
C PRO A 315 29.02 11.63 23.21
N PRO A 316 28.02 11.11 23.95
CA PRO A 316 27.24 11.93 24.84
C PRO A 316 28.12 12.53 25.98
N PRO A 317 27.80 13.74 26.49
CA PRO A 317 28.43 14.27 27.67
C PRO A 317 28.27 13.31 28.86
N ALA A 318 29.30 13.14 29.68
CA ALA A 318 29.25 12.32 30.87
C ALA A 318 28.19 12.83 31.86
N GLY A 319 27.34 11.93 32.41
CA GLY A 319 26.43 12.26 33.50
C GLY A 319 25.00 12.65 33.09
N THR A 320 24.57 12.38 31.88
CA THR A 320 23.23 12.75 31.38
C THR A 320 22.20 11.61 31.45
N THR A 321 22.42 10.59 32.29
CA THR A 321 21.44 9.54 32.50
C THR A 321 20.50 9.87 33.66
N ARG A 322 19.20 9.64 33.50
CA ARG A 322 18.14 9.81 34.50
C ARG A 322 17.51 8.44 34.79
N PRO A 323 17.59 7.93 36.06
CA PRO A 323 16.92 6.67 36.38
C PRO A 323 15.41 6.82 36.21
N LEU A 324 14.76 5.81 35.62
CA LEU A 324 13.32 5.73 35.45
C LEU A 324 12.72 4.73 36.46
N ASN A 325 13.38 3.59 36.61
CA ASN A 325 13.08 2.58 37.62
C ASN A 325 14.34 1.74 37.92
N GLU A 326 14.19 0.62 38.65
CA GLU A 326 15.31 -0.27 39.00
C GLU A 326 15.97 -0.95 37.79
N ARG A 327 15.30 -1.02 36.65
CA ARG A 327 15.71 -1.75 35.43
C ARG A 327 16.15 -0.83 34.31
N PHE A 328 15.57 0.37 34.22
CA PHE A 328 15.72 1.28 33.09
C PHE A 328 16.08 2.71 33.53
N GLN A 329 16.83 3.37 32.66
CA GLN A 329 17.16 4.78 32.74
C GLN A 329 16.92 5.46 31.39
N ALA A 330 16.74 6.76 31.39
CA ALA A 330 16.80 7.60 30.23
C ALA A 330 18.24 8.00 29.97
N ALA A 331 18.79 7.68 28.82
CA ALA A 331 20.05 8.17 28.30
C ALA A 331 19.72 9.16 27.18
N HIS A 332 19.70 10.47 27.52
CA HIS A 332 19.14 11.54 26.68
C HIS A 332 17.64 11.28 26.41
N ASP A 333 17.27 11.17 25.13
CA ASP A 333 15.93 10.87 24.65
C ASP A 333 15.71 9.37 24.31
N LEU A 334 16.55 8.47 24.86
CA LEU A 334 16.49 7.04 24.60
C LEU A 334 16.40 6.24 25.91
N LEU A 335 15.62 5.16 25.86
CA LEU A 335 15.54 4.18 26.96
C LEU A 335 16.78 3.30 26.98
N GLU A 336 17.39 3.19 28.15
CA GLU A 336 18.56 2.34 28.37
C GLU A 336 18.36 1.39 29.55
N MET A 337 18.77 0.14 29.38
CA MET A 337 18.81 -0.83 30.46
C MET A 337 19.99 -0.58 31.41
N HIS A 338 19.81 -0.83 32.69
CA HIS A 338 20.90 -0.71 33.67
C HIS A 338 21.96 -1.81 33.50
N ALA A 339 21.56 -3.05 33.30
CA ALA A 339 22.44 -4.22 33.19
C ALA A 339 22.35 -4.89 31.81
N ASP A 340 23.49 -5.32 31.27
CA ASP A 340 23.57 -5.94 29.93
C ASP A 340 22.83 -7.27 29.81
N ASP A 341 22.69 -7.99 30.91
CA ASP A 341 22.00 -9.27 31.02
C ASP A 341 20.54 -9.15 31.53
N LEU A 342 19.99 -7.93 31.56
CA LEU A 342 18.65 -7.65 32.11
C LEU A 342 17.57 -8.58 31.52
N PHE A 343 17.45 -8.60 30.20
CA PHE A 343 16.41 -9.38 29.53
C PHE A 343 16.62 -10.90 29.60
N GLU A 344 17.82 -11.34 29.85
CA GLU A 344 18.13 -12.76 30.05
C GLU A 344 17.76 -13.24 31.45
N ARG A 345 18.06 -12.41 32.45
CA ARG A 345 17.76 -12.71 33.87
C ARG A 345 16.31 -12.43 34.21
N GLN A 346 15.72 -11.43 33.61
CA GLN A 346 14.35 -10.99 33.85
C GLN A 346 13.61 -10.81 32.53
N PRO A 347 13.17 -11.87 31.85
CA PRO A 347 12.54 -11.78 30.53
C PRO A 347 11.31 -10.87 30.46
N SER A 348 10.55 -10.73 31.58
CA SER A 348 9.40 -9.80 31.65
C SER A 348 9.77 -8.34 31.34
N ALA A 349 11.03 -7.95 31.56
CA ALA A 349 11.56 -6.63 31.22
C ALA A 349 11.46 -6.35 29.70
N ILE A 350 11.35 -7.36 28.86
CA ILE A 350 11.13 -7.23 27.41
C ILE A 350 9.83 -6.45 27.15
N LEU A 351 8.72 -6.85 27.78
CA LEU A 351 7.43 -6.14 27.64
C LEU A 351 7.41 -4.81 28.40
N GLU A 352 8.05 -4.77 29.55
CA GLU A 352 8.17 -3.56 30.36
C GLU A 352 8.89 -2.43 29.61
N ALA A 353 9.91 -2.75 28.77
CA ALA A 353 10.62 -1.75 27.98
C ALA A 353 9.67 -0.95 27.07
N PHE A 354 8.69 -1.61 26.46
CA PHE A 354 7.70 -0.94 25.63
C PHE A 354 6.69 -0.12 26.46
N LEU A 355 6.31 -0.62 27.63
CA LEU A 355 5.50 0.16 28.59
C LEU A 355 6.23 1.40 29.08
N MET A 356 7.53 1.32 29.30
CA MET A 356 8.34 2.48 29.67
C MET A 356 8.33 3.53 28.57
N LEU A 357 8.44 3.15 27.31
CA LEU A 357 8.33 4.09 26.18
C LEU A 357 6.92 4.72 26.06
N GLN A 358 5.86 3.98 26.38
CA GLN A 358 4.51 4.55 26.41
C GLN A 358 4.33 5.56 27.58
N ARG A 359 4.93 5.27 28.73
CA ARG A 359 4.84 6.12 29.93
C ARG A 359 5.73 7.36 29.84
N HIS A 360 6.76 7.32 29.01
CA HIS A 360 7.76 8.38 28.84
C HIS A 360 7.81 8.85 27.39
N PRO A 361 6.83 9.69 26.94
CA PRO A 361 6.72 10.12 25.54
C PRO A 361 7.90 11.01 25.08
N GLU A 362 8.68 11.53 26.01
CA GLU A 362 9.93 12.22 25.71
C GLU A 362 11.02 11.29 25.17
N LEU A 363 10.88 9.97 25.35
CA LEU A 363 11.83 8.98 24.83
C LEU A 363 11.47 8.57 23.40
N ARG A 364 12.36 8.84 22.48
CA ARG A 364 12.16 8.55 21.05
C ARG A 364 12.37 7.09 20.67
N GLY A 365 12.98 6.29 21.54
CA GLY A 365 13.29 4.89 21.28
C GLY A 365 14.19 4.29 22.34
N MET A 366 14.95 3.27 21.98
CA MET A 366 15.89 2.56 22.83
C MET A 366 17.32 2.79 22.34
N THR A 367 18.30 2.77 23.24
CA THR A 367 19.71 2.81 22.86
C THR A 367 20.08 1.56 22.07
N ALA A 368 21.09 1.65 21.21
CA ALA A 368 21.58 0.50 20.43
C ALA A 368 21.98 -0.68 21.35
N ARG A 369 22.53 -0.39 22.53
CA ARG A 369 22.85 -1.38 23.56
C ARG A 369 21.59 -2.12 24.02
N THR A 370 20.53 -1.41 24.34
CA THR A 370 19.25 -1.97 24.78
C THR A 370 18.56 -2.74 23.64
N LEU A 371 18.53 -2.19 22.42
CA LEU A 371 17.96 -2.86 21.24
C LEU A 371 18.67 -4.18 20.91
N ARG A 372 19.99 -4.21 21.00
CA ARG A 372 20.79 -5.40 20.77
C ARG A 372 20.51 -6.49 21.81
N ALA A 373 20.45 -6.13 23.08
CA ALA A 373 20.10 -7.04 24.16
C ALA A 373 18.65 -7.58 23.99
N LEU A 374 17.71 -6.69 23.66
CA LEU A 374 16.32 -7.04 23.37
C LEU A 374 16.23 -8.03 22.17
N TYR A 375 16.99 -7.77 21.11
CA TYR A 375 16.99 -8.61 19.92
C TYR A 375 17.51 -10.03 20.22
N ARG A 376 18.56 -10.15 21.04
CA ARG A 376 19.05 -11.45 21.48
C ARG A 376 18.04 -12.16 22.37
N ALA A 377 17.48 -11.44 23.34
CA ALA A 377 16.55 -11.99 24.32
C ALA A 377 15.16 -12.33 23.75
N ARG A 378 14.83 -11.92 22.52
CA ARG A 378 13.51 -12.24 21.90
C ARG A 378 13.21 -13.76 21.87
N PHE A 379 14.22 -14.60 21.86
CA PHE A 379 14.06 -16.05 21.93
C PHE A 379 13.62 -16.56 23.30
N ARG A 380 13.69 -15.70 24.35
CA ARG A 380 13.13 -16.00 25.68
C ARG A 380 11.60 -15.91 25.71
N ILE A 381 11.00 -15.38 24.65
CA ILE A 381 9.54 -15.36 24.50
C ILE A 381 9.12 -16.73 23.97
N ASP A 382 9.11 -17.71 24.85
CA ASP A 382 8.69 -19.10 24.64
C ASP A 382 7.28 -19.34 25.21
N ASP A 383 6.85 -20.61 25.26
CA ASP A 383 5.54 -20.98 25.80
C ASP A 383 5.43 -20.66 27.30
N ALA A 384 6.50 -20.83 28.07
CA ALA A 384 6.51 -20.51 29.49
C ALA A 384 6.35 -19.00 29.74
N PHE A 385 7.05 -18.19 28.93
CA PHE A 385 6.89 -16.73 28.97
C PHE A 385 5.46 -16.28 28.66
N ARG A 386 4.83 -16.87 27.63
CA ARG A 386 3.45 -16.56 27.25
C ARG A 386 2.42 -17.07 28.27
N ALA A 387 2.75 -18.11 28.99
CA ALA A 387 1.87 -18.68 30.03
C ALA A 387 1.94 -17.91 31.35
N ASP A 388 2.98 -17.12 31.58
CA ASP A 388 3.17 -16.37 32.82
C ASP A 388 2.11 -15.26 32.99
N PRO A 389 1.30 -15.27 34.06
CA PRO A 389 0.28 -14.28 34.31
C PRO A 389 0.82 -12.83 34.39
N ALA A 390 2.04 -12.63 34.90
CA ALA A 390 2.67 -11.31 34.96
C ALA A 390 2.95 -10.76 33.55
N ASN A 391 3.46 -11.59 32.64
CA ASN A 391 3.70 -11.19 31.25
C ASN A 391 2.41 -10.91 30.49
N ARG A 392 1.35 -11.68 30.75
CA ARG A 392 0.01 -11.44 30.20
C ARG A 392 -0.58 -10.11 30.67
N ALA A 393 -0.45 -9.80 31.93
CA ALA A 393 -0.86 -8.52 32.50
C ALA A 393 -0.10 -7.34 31.85
N LEU A 394 1.24 -7.46 31.75
CA LEU A 394 2.06 -6.44 31.08
C LEU A 394 1.66 -6.24 29.61
N PHE A 395 1.35 -7.32 28.87
CA PHE A 395 0.93 -7.22 27.48
C PHE A 395 -0.44 -6.54 27.34
N LEU A 396 -1.39 -6.82 28.23
CA LEU A 396 -2.68 -6.12 28.26
C LEU A 396 -2.54 -4.64 28.61
N GLU A 397 -1.63 -4.29 29.49
CA GLU A 397 -1.38 -2.87 29.83
C GLU A 397 -0.92 -2.05 28.61
N LEU A 398 -0.25 -2.67 27.62
CA LEU A 398 0.12 -1.99 26.38
C LEU A 398 -1.11 -1.48 25.59
N PHE A 399 -2.26 -2.17 25.64
CA PHE A 399 -3.50 -1.73 25.00
C PHE A 399 -4.24 -0.65 25.80
N LYS A 400 -4.07 -0.65 27.12
CA LYS A 400 -4.77 0.27 28.03
C LYS A 400 -4.07 1.61 28.20
N SER A 401 -2.85 1.72 27.69
CA SER A 401 -2.09 2.96 27.77
C SER A 401 -2.81 4.12 27.07
N PRO A 402 -2.84 5.32 27.64
CA PRO A 402 -3.47 6.48 27.01
C PRO A 402 -2.76 6.96 25.76
N GLN A 403 -1.49 6.57 25.57
CA GLN A 403 -0.64 7.03 24.46
C GLN A 403 0.36 5.95 24.03
N GLY A 404 0.98 6.14 22.85
CA GLY A 404 2.08 5.31 22.39
C GLY A 404 1.69 3.91 21.87
N ILE A 405 0.40 3.50 21.92
CA ILE A 405 -0.03 2.14 21.55
C ILE A 405 0.51 1.75 20.17
N VAL A 406 0.20 2.54 19.15
CA VAL A 406 0.55 2.23 17.76
C VAL A 406 2.06 2.20 17.55
N HIS A 407 2.78 3.15 18.17
CA HIS A 407 4.23 3.21 18.08
C HIS A 407 4.88 1.95 18.64
N GLU A 408 4.40 1.51 19.81
CA GLU A 408 5.03 0.37 20.47
C GLU A 408 4.65 -0.96 19.81
N PHE A 409 3.42 -1.15 19.34
CA PHE A 409 3.07 -2.33 18.56
C PHE A 409 3.83 -2.41 17.24
N ARG A 410 4.06 -1.28 16.55
CA ARG A 410 4.91 -1.23 15.36
C ARG A 410 6.36 -1.58 15.69
N ARG A 411 6.91 -1.05 16.79
CA ARG A 411 8.27 -1.40 17.27
C ARG A 411 8.36 -2.87 17.64
N MET A 412 7.39 -3.40 18.39
CA MET A 412 7.33 -4.84 18.72
C MET A 412 7.28 -5.70 17.47
N ASN A 413 6.50 -5.30 16.44
CA ASN A 413 6.53 -5.99 15.15
C ASN A 413 7.89 -5.83 14.48
N ALA A 414 8.45 -4.63 14.38
CA ALA A 414 9.74 -4.38 13.77
C ALA A 414 10.85 -5.25 14.40
N TYR A 415 10.88 -5.36 15.72
CA TYR A 415 11.91 -6.12 16.47
C TYR A 415 11.60 -7.61 16.59
N GLY A 416 10.49 -8.09 16.01
CA GLY A 416 10.11 -9.50 16.02
C GLY A 416 9.58 -10.00 17.37
N ILE A 417 9.25 -9.10 18.29
CA ILE A 417 8.69 -9.40 19.61
C ILE A 417 7.22 -9.78 19.49
N LEU A 418 6.42 -9.00 18.75
CA LEU A 418 4.99 -9.21 18.62
C LEU A 418 4.66 -10.59 18.04
N GLY A 419 5.34 -10.99 16.96
CA GLY A 419 5.13 -12.29 16.32
C GLY A 419 5.62 -13.49 17.16
N ARG A 420 6.50 -13.26 18.14
CA ARG A 420 6.89 -14.30 19.11
C ARG A 420 5.93 -14.39 20.28
N TYR A 421 5.40 -13.25 20.72
CA TYR A 421 4.39 -13.25 21.77
C TYR A 421 3.05 -13.80 21.24
N LEU A 422 2.68 -13.45 20.01
CA LEU A 422 1.53 -13.97 19.27
C LEU A 422 2.00 -14.78 18.06
N PRO A 423 2.19 -16.11 18.18
CA PRO A 423 2.68 -16.94 17.06
C PRO A 423 1.83 -16.86 15.80
N ASN A 424 0.49 -16.71 15.96
CA ASN A 424 -0.44 -16.55 14.84
C ASN A 424 -0.20 -15.23 14.09
N PHE A 425 0.12 -14.15 14.79
CA PHE A 425 0.58 -12.90 14.18
C PHE A 425 1.95 -13.10 13.49
N GLY A 426 2.85 -13.86 14.10
CA GLY A 426 4.15 -14.20 13.51
C GLY A 426 4.05 -14.91 12.16
N ALA A 427 3.00 -15.73 11.98
CA ALA A 427 2.76 -16.46 10.73
C ALA A 427 2.40 -15.51 9.56
N ILE A 428 1.65 -14.44 9.83
CA ILE A 428 1.19 -13.49 8.82
C ILE A 428 2.18 -12.34 8.55
N VAL A 429 3.28 -12.25 9.30
CA VAL A 429 4.31 -11.22 9.06
C VAL A 429 4.88 -11.35 7.66
N GLY A 430 4.79 -10.25 6.90
CA GLY A 430 5.23 -10.20 5.50
C GLY A 430 4.35 -10.99 4.54
N GLN A 431 3.19 -11.48 4.96
CA GLN A 431 2.27 -12.17 4.07
C GLN A 431 1.53 -11.17 3.19
N MET A 432 1.65 -11.33 1.88
CA MET A 432 0.83 -10.60 0.92
C MET A 432 -0.60 -11.12 0.93
N GLN A 433 -1.54 -10.21 0.72
CA GLN A 433 -2.89 -10.58 0.31
C GLN A 433 -2.98 -10.55 -1.21
N HIS A 434 -3.48 -11.64 -1.77
CA HIS A 434 -3.71 -11.77 -3.21
C HIS A 434 -5.08 -11.18 -3.58
N ASP A 435 -5.37 -9.97 -3.11
CA ASP A 435 -6.52 -9.22 -3.56
C ASP A 435 -6.08 -7.85 -4.08
N LEU A 436 -6.94 -7.26 -4.88
CA LEU A 436 -6.70 -5.97 -5.54
C LEU A 436 -6.82 -4.77 -4.59
N PHE A 437 -7.11 -5.00 -3.32
CA PHE A 437 -7.51 -3.96 -2.37
C PHE A 437 -6.39 -3.53 -1.45
N HIS A 438 -5.57 -4.50 -1.00
CA HIS A 438 -4.56 -4.25 0.00
C HIS A 438 -3.24 -3.81 -0.65
N VAL A 439 -2.77 -2.64 -0.26
CA VAL A 439 -1.43 -2.15 -0.63
C VAL A 439 -0.39 -2.53 0.43
N TYR A 440 -0.82 -3.19 1.51
CA TYR A 440 -0.01 -3.58 2.66
C TYR A 440 -0.01 -5.10 2.85
N THR A 441 1.02 -5.62 3.51
CA THR A 441 1.01 -6.99 4.06
C THR A 441 -0.02 -7.10 5.19
N VAL A 442 -0.49 -8.33 5.50
CA VAL A 442 -1.52 -8.56 6.52
C VAL A 442 -1.15 -7.95 7.86
N ASP A 443 0.09 -8.14 8.31
CA ASP A 443 0.58 -7.56 9.57
C ASP A 443 0.58 -6.03 9.56
N GLN A 444 0.94 -5.40 8.43
CA GLN A 444 0.90 -3.94 8.32
C GLN A 444 -0.52 -3.42 8.24
N HIS A 445 -1.42 -4.11 7.53
CA HIS A 445 -2.83 -3.78 7.51
C HIS A 445 -3.42 -3.78 8.93
N ILE A 446 -3.22 -4.83 9.69
CA ILE A 446 -3.67 -4.94 11.08
C ILE A 446 -3.18 -3.75 11.92
N LEU A 447 -1.89 -3.41 11.82
CA LEU A 447 -1.32 -2.27 12.54
C LEU A 447 -1.85 -0.92 12.04
N GLN A 448 -2.24 -0.84 10.77
CA GLN A 448 -2.87 0.35 10.21
C GLN A 448 -4.32 0.52 10.70
N VAL A 449 -5.08 -0.58 10.83
CA VAL A 449 -6.42 -0.58 11.43
C VAL A 449 -6.35 -0.13 12.89
N LEU A 450 -5.40 -0.66 13.66
CA LEU A 450 -5.12 -0.21 15.03
C LEU A 450 -4.79 1.29 15.09
N ARG A 451 -3.98 1.78 14.15
CA ARG A 451 -3.67 3.22 14.04
C ARG A 451 -4.91 4.05 13.77
N ASN A 452 -5.77 3.62 12.86
CA ASN A 452 -6.99 4.34 12.52
C ASN A 452 -7.93 4.44 13.71
N LEU A 453 -8.18 3.33 14.43
CA LEU A 453 -8.97 3.34 15.65
C LEU A 453 -8.38 4.28 16.71
N ARG A 454 -7.06 4.24 16.89
CA ARG A 454 -6.41 5.14 17.83
C ARG A 454 -6.49 6.60 17.41
N ARG A 455 -6.41 6.89 16.09
CA ARG A 455 -6.55 8.25 15.54
C ARG A 455 -7.93 8.84 15.81
N PHE A 456 -8.99 8.02 15.79
CA PHE A 456 -10.34 8.47 16.15
C PHE A 456 -10.44 8.94 17.60
N ALA A 457 -9.65 8.37 18.52
CA ALA A 457 -9.63 8.74 19.94
C ALA A 457 -8.78 9.98 20.26
N VAL A 458 -8.09 10.57 19.28
CA VAL A 458 -7.23 11.74 19.46
C VAL A 458 -7.99 12.99 19.00
N GLU A 459 -8.13 13.96 19.90
CA GLU A 459 -8.95 15.16 19.69
C GLU A 459 -8.49 16.02 18.52
N GLU A 460 -7.18 16.12 18.29
CA GLU A 460 -6.60 16.87 17.17
C GLU A 460 -7.09 16.39 15.80
N PHE A 461 -7.44 15.14 15.66
CA PHE A 461 -7.94 14.52 14.42
C PHE A 461 -9.46 14.36 14.37
N ALA A 462 -10.20 14.86 15.36
CA ALA A 462 -11.66 14.71 15.42
C ALA A 462 -12.39 15.33 14.22
N HIS A 463 -11.77 16.32 13.57
CA HIS A 463 -12.33 16.97 12.38
C HIS A 463 -12.34 16.07 11.14
N GLU A 464 -11.46 15.06 11.06
CA GLU A 464 -11.41 14.14 9.92
C GLU A 464 -12.58 13.15 9.90
N TYR A 465 -13.00 12.68 11.08
CA TYR A 465 -14.08 11.70 11.27
C TYR A 465 -14.88 12.03 12.52
N PRO A 466 -15.72 13.06 12.47
CA PRO A 466 -16.40 13.58 13.66
C PRO A 466 -17.29 12.54 14.36
N LEU A 467 -17.99 11.68 13.60
CA LEU A 467 -18.81 10.62 14.17
C LEU A 467 -17.96 9.56 14.87
N CYS A 468 -16.91 9.06 14.21
CA CYS A 468 -16.01 8.08 14.83
C CYS A 468 -15.38 8.60 16.12
N SER A 469 -14.92 9.86 16.11
CA SER A 469 -14.30 10.48 17.29
C SER A 469 -15.30 10.61 18.45
N ARG A 470 -16.54 11.01 18.19
CA ARG A 470 -17.58 11.07 19.21
C ARG A 470 -17.89 9.69 19.76
N LEU A 471 -18.02 8.68 18.92
CA LEU A 471 -18.37 7.32 19.32
C LEU A 471 -17.28 6.64 20.13
N ILE A 472 -16.00 6.73 19.72
CA ILE A 472 -14.91 6.06 20.43
C ILE A 472 -14.64 6.71 21.80
N ASN A 473 -14.79 8.04 21.90
CA ASN A 473 -14.62 8.75 23.16
C ASN A 473 -15.80 8.49 24.14
N GLY A 474 -16.96 8.07 23.67
CA GLY A 474 -18.07 7.57 24.46
C GLY A 474 -18.01 6.07 24.77
N PHE A 475 -17.07 5.33 24.21
CA PHE A 475 -16.95 3.89 24.40
C PHE A 475 -16.15 3.57 25.68
N GLU A 476 -16.78 2.88 26.65
CA GLU A 476 -16.21 2.69 27.99
C GLU A 476 -14.82 2.04 28.03
N ARG A 477 -14.57 1.06 27.16
CA ARG A 477 -13.35 0.26 27.12
C ARG A 477 -12.78 0.17 25.70
N PRO A 478 -12.25 1.28 25.13
CA PRO A 478 -11.79 1.31 23.73
C PRO A 478 -10.65 0.32 23.42
N TRP A 479 -9.91 -0.12 24.44
CA TRP A 479 -8.87 -1.14 24.29
C TRP A 479 -9.40 -2.50 23.82
N VAL A 480 -10.68 -2.81 24.03
CA VAL A 480 -11.35 -4.00 23.49
C VAL A 480 -11.38 -3.94 21.96
N LEU A 481 -11.64 -2.75 21.39
CA LEU A 481 -11.60 -2.53 19.94
C LEU A 481 -10.18 -2.68 19.37
N TYR A 482 -9.16 -2.30 20.15
CA TYR A 482 -7.76 -2.45 19.71
C TYR A 482 -7.35 -3.93 19.68
N ILE A 483 -7.84 -4.74 20.61
CA ILE A 483 -7.65 -6.20 20.56
C ILE A 483 -8.39 -6.78 19.37
N ALA A 484 -9.65 -6.42 19.15
CA ALA A 484 -10.41 -6.88 17.99
C ALA A 484 -9.71 -6.52 16.67
N ALA A 485 -9.16 -5.30 16.56
CA ALA A 485 -8.35 -4.90 15.40
C ALA A 485 -7.10 -5.76 15.21
N LEU A 486 -6.44 -6.18 16.30
CA LEU A 486 -5.27 -7.05 16.20
C LEU A 486 -5.62 -8.45 15.69
N PHE A 487 -6.84 -8.92 15.95
CA PHE A 487 -7.27 -10.28 15.66
C PHE A 487 -8.18 -10.43 14.43
N HIS A 488 -8.77 -9.36 13.88
CA HIS A 488 -9.80 -9.47 12.82
C HIS A 488 -9.31 -10.26 11.59
N ASP A 489 -8.05 -10.11 11.22
CA ASP A 489 -7.41 -10.71 10.06
C ASP A 489 -6.31 -11.74 10.39
N ILE A 490 -6.16 -12.11 11.66
CA ILE A 490 -5.00 -12.91 12.14
C ILE A 490 -4.95 -14.32 11.53
N ALA A 491 -6.07 -14.83 11.05
CA ALA A 491 -6.18 -16.17 10.47
C ALA A 491 -6.07 -16.21 8.93
N LYS A 492 -5.79 -15.07 8.29
CA LYS A 492 -5.63 -15.01 6.83
C LYS A 492 -4.53 -15.95 6.33
N GLY A 493 -4.80 -16.62 5.19
CA GLY A 493 -3.85 -17.53 4.55
C GLY A 493 -3.80 -18.95 5.14
N ARG A 494 -4.68 -19.30 6.10
CA ARG A 494 -4.77 -20.66 6.66
C ARG A 494 -5.67 -21.59 5.85
N GLY A 495 -6.39 -21.06 4.85
CA GLY A 495 -7.46 -21.79 4.14
C GLY A 495 -8.77 -21.79 4.94
N GLY A 496 -9.90 -21.63 4.25
CA GLY A 496 -11.22 -21.48 4.87
C GLY A 496 -11.55 -20.02 5.24
N ASP A 497 -12.66 -19.83 5.95
CA ASP A 497 -13.11 -18.51 6.41
C ASP A 497 -12.22 -17.98 7.54
N HIS A 498 -11.45 -16.94 7.26
CA HIS A 498 -10.53 -16.33 8.23
C HIS A 498 -11.26 -15.66 9.39
N SER A 499 -12.50 -15.18 9.18
CA SER A 499 -13.31 -14.56 10.24
C SER A 499 -13.69 -15.61 11.28
N GLU A 500 -14.16 -16.79 10.84
CA GLU A 500 -14.48 -17.91 11.74
C GLU A 500 -13.23 -18.49 12.43
N LEU A 501 -12.15 -18.71 11.69
CA LEU A 501 -10.89 -19.21 12.25
C LEU A 501 -10.29 -18.22 13.27
N GLY A 502 -10.39 -16.92 12.99
CA GLY A 502 -9.91 -15.85 13.86
C GLY A 502 -10.63 -15.79 15.19
N THR A 503 -11.90 -16.20 15.25
CA THR A 503 -12.66 -16.23 16.52
C THR A 503 -12.05 -17.17 17.56
N THR A 504 -11.54 -18.33 17.11
CA THR A 504 -10.89 -19.30 17.99
C THR A 504 -9.61 -18.73 18.60
N ASP A 505 -8.79 -18.05 17.78
CA ASP A 505 -7.56 -17.40 18.24
C ASP A 505 -7.85 -16.25 19.21
N ALA A 506 -8.83 -15.42 18.88
CA ALA A 506 -9.24 -14.29 19.68
C ALA A 506 -9.78 -14.73 21.06
N ARG A 507 -10.63 -15.77 21.08
CA ARG A 507 -11.17 -16.33 22.33
C ARG A 507 -10.06 -16.88 23.22
N ALA A 508 -9.17 -17.71 22.67
CA ALA A 508 -8.04 -18.28 23.40
C ALA A 508 -7.14 -17.19 24.00
N PHE A 509 -6.91 -16.11 23.24
CA PHE A 509 -6.16 -14.97 23.75
C PHE A 509 -6.89 -14.27 24.90
N CYS A 510 -8.14 -13.89 24.73
CA CYS A 510 -8.91 -13.16 25.72
C CYS A 510 -9.05 -13.94 27.04
N GLU A 511 -9.39 -15.23 26.96
CA GLU A 511 -9.52 -16.11 28.13
C GLU A 511 -8.20 -16.30 28.86
N SER A 512 -7.11 -16.58 28.10
CA SER A 512 -5.81 -16.77 28.69
C SER A 512 -5.24 -15.50 29.33
N HIS A 513 -5.64 -14.32 28.89
CA HIS A 513 -5.23 -13.02 29.46
C HIS A 513 -6.23 -12.50 30.52
N GLY A 514 -7.25 -13.29 30.88
CA GLY A 514 -8.18 -12.95 31.96
C GLY A 514 -9.11 -11.78 31.65
N LEU A 515 -9.52 -11.59 30.39
CA LEU A 515 -10.55 -10.62 30.04
C LEU A 515 -11.89 -11.04 30.64
N ALA A 516 -12.71 -10.05 30.99
CA ALA A 516 -14.08 -10.32 31.40
C ALA A 516 -14.87 -11.05 30.29
N PRO A 517 -15.80 -11.95 30.64
CA PRO A 517 -16.60 -12.67 29.62
C PRO A 517 -17.26 -11.76 28.60
N GLU A 518 -17.82 -10.63 29.03
CA GLU A 518 -18.44 -9.62 28.15
C GLU A 518 -17.47 -9.03 27.12
N ASP A 519 -16.23 -8.74 27.54
CA ASP A 519 -15.21 -8.19 26.65
C ASP A 519 -14.68 -9.26 25.70
N THR A 520 -14.56 -10.51 26.19
CA THR A 520 -14.20 -11.66 25.37
C THR A 520 -15.21 -11.88 24.26
N GLU A 521 -16.52 -11.91 24.60
CA GLU A 521 -17.56 -12.07 23.58
C GLU A 521 -17.61 -10.91 22.59
N MET A 522 -17.40 -9.67 23.03
CA MET A 522 -17.31 -8.50 22.15
C MET A 522 -16.18 -8.64 21.14
N VAL A 523 -14.96 -9.01 21.59
CA VAL A 523 -13.82 -9.22 20.69
C VAL A 523 -14.11 -10.34 19.69
N VAL A 524 -14.59 -11.48 20.15
CA VAL A 524 -14.91 -12.66 19.32
C VAL A 524 -15.99 -12.33 18.30
N TRP A 525 -17.04 -11.63 18.72
CA TRP A 525 -18.11 -11.21 17.84
C TRP A 525 -17.63 -10.22 16.78
N LEU A 526 -16.79 -9.24 17.14
CA LEU A 526 -16.20 -8.30 16.20
C LEU A 526 -15.31 -8.98 15.16
N VAL A 527 -14.49 -9.94 15.57
CA VAL A 527 -13.65 -10.71 14.64
C VAL A 527 -14.52 -11.50 13.66
N ARG A 528 -15.63 -12.11 14.13
CA ARG A 528 -16.58 -12.84 13.26
C ARG A 528 -17.26 -11.91 12.26
N HIS A 529 -17.72 -10.77 12.71
CA HIS A 529 -18.62 -9.89 11.96
C HIS A 529 -17.94 -8.66 11.32
N HIS A 530 -16.58 -8.56 11.35
CA HIS A 530 -15.89 -7.34 10.88
C HIS A 530 -16.22 -6.95 9.43
N LEU A 531 -16.57 -7.92 8.57
CA LEU A 531 -16.96 -7.67 7.18
C LEU A 531 -18.47 -7.40 7.01
N THR A 532 -19.31 -7.73 8.00
CA THR A 532 -20.77 -7.75 7.86
C THR A 532 -21.33 -6.37 7.51
N MET A 533 -20.93 -5.33 8.25
CA MET A 533 -21.43 -3.97 8.00
C MET A 533 -21.02 -3.44 6.63
N SER A 534 -19.81 -3.70 6.22
CA SER A 534 -19.29 -3.33 4.89
C SER A 534 -20.08 -4.05 3.78
N GLN A 535 -20.38 -5.33 3.96
CA GLN A 535 -21.16 -6.12 3.00
C GLN A 535 -22.59 -5.61 2.88
N VAL A 536 -23.27 -5.36 4.01
CA VAL A 536 -24.64 -4.84 3.99
C VAL A 536 -24.71 -3.46 3.36
N ALA A 537 -23.81 -2.53 3.77
CA ALA A 537 -23.81 -1.18 3.24
C ALA A 537 -23.54 -1.12 1.74
N GLN A 538 -22.67 -1.99 1.21
CA GLN A 538 -22.25 -1.94 -0.18
C GLN A 538 -23.04 -2.86 -1.11
N LYS A 539 -23.67 -3.94 -0.59
CA LYS A 539 -24.31 -4.96 -1.44
C LYS A 539 -25.82 -5.03 -1.28
N GLN A 540 -26.40 -4.39 -0.27
CA GLN A 540 -27.85 -4.44 -0.02
C GLN A 540 -28.49 -3.04 -0.08
N ASP A 541 -29.78 -2.99 -0.32
CA ASP A 541 -30.53 -1.72 -0.29
C ASP A 541 -30.79 -1.29 1.16
N ILE A 542 -29.93 -0.42 1.71
CA ILE A 542 -30.07 0.12 3.06
C ILE A 542 -31.29 1.03 3.25
N SER A 543 -31.98 1.36 2.16
CA SER A 543 -33.26 2.08 2.21
C SER A 543 -34.43 1.13 2.50
N ASP A 544 -34.24 -0.19 2.31
CA ASP A 544 -35.22 -1.22 2.64
C ASP A 544 -35.25 -1.46 4.16
N PRO A 545 -36.41 -1.23 4.83
CA PRO A 545 -36.54 -1.45 6.27
C PRO A 545 -36.26 -2.89 6.70
N ASP A 546 -36.54 -3.89 5.84
CA ASP A 546 -36.31 -5.29 6.16
C ASP A 546 -34.83 -5.62 6.23
N VAL A 547 -34.02 -5.04 5.33
CA VAL A 547 -32.54 -5.15 5.35
C VAL A 547 -31.97 -4.56 6.65
N VAL A 548 -32.42 -3.34 7.01
CA VAL A 548 -31.95 -2.68 8.23
C VAL A 548 -32.37 -3.46 9.48
N LYS A 549 -33.61 -4.00 9.49
CA LYS A 549 -34.10 -4.82 10.58
C LYS A 549 -33.33 -6.12 10.76
N HIS A 550 -33.04 -6.80 9.65
CA HIS A 550 -32.21 -8.01 9.69
C HIS A 550 -30.81 -7.71 10.21
N PHE A 551 -30.18 -6.64 9.72
CA PHE A 551 -28.88 -6.21 10.21
C PHE A 551 -28.93 -5.85 11.71
N ALA A 552 -29.97 -5.16 12.19
CA ALA A 552 -30.16 -4.85 13.60
C ALA A 552 -30.27 -6.12 14.46
N GLN A 553 -30.93 -7.18 13.96
CA GLN A 553 -30.99 -8.48 14.64
C GLN A 553 -29.63 -9.15 14.77
N VAL A 554 -28.79 -9.06 13.72
CA VAL A 554 -27.40 -9.59 13.75
C VAL A 554 -26.55 -8.80 14.75
N VAL A 555 -26.71 -7.48 14.79
CA VAL A 555 -25.94 -6.59 15.68
C VAL A 555 -26.38 -6.73 17.16
N GLY A 556 -27.67 -6.83 17.42
CA GLY A 556 -28.26 -7.08 18.73
C GLY A 556 -28.42 -5.85 19.61
N ASP A 557 -27.40 -5.04 19.83
CA ASP A 557 -27.46 -3.85 20.67
C ASP A 557 -26.61 -2.68 20.17
N GLU A 558 -26.79 -1.50 20.77
CA GLU A 558 -26.10 -0.28 20.37
C GLU A 558 -24.57 -0.36 20.62
N ARG A 559 -24.12 -1.08 21.65
CA ARG A 559 -22.69 -1.25 21.96
C ARG A 559 -21.98 -2.03 20.85
N HIS A 560 -22.58 -3.12 20.36
CA HIS A 560 -22.08 -3.88 19.22
C HIS A 560 -22.11 -3.06 17.94
N LEU A 561 -23.18 -2.27 17.71
CA LEU A 561 -23.29 -1.41 16.55
C LEU A 561 -22.16 -0.36 16.49
N VAL A 562 -21.92 0.33 17.59
CA VAL A 562 -20.85 1.32 17.71
C VAL A 562 -19.48 0.67 17.47
N ALA A 563 -19.23 -0.47 18.11
CA ALA A 563 -17.96 -1.19 17.97
C ALA A 563 -17.72 -1.65 16.54
N LEU A 564 -18.73 -2.22 15.88
CA LEU A 564 -18.64 -2.68 14.50
C LEU A 564 -18.44 -1.52 13.52
N TYR A 565 -19.17 -0.41 13.69
CA TYR A 565 -19.01 0.79 12.86
C TYR A 565 -17.57 1.31 12.93
N LEU A 566 -17.03 1.48 14.13
CA LEU A 566 -15.67 1.97 14.33
C LEU A 566 -14.62 1.05 13.72
N LEU A 567 -14.77 -0.27 13.90
CA LEU A 567 -13.87 -1.26 13.33
C LEU A 567 -13.96 -1.27 11.81
N THR A 568 -15.17 -1.25 11.23
CA THR A 568 -15.37 -1.26 9.77
C THR A 568 -14.78 -0.02 9.09
N VAL A 569 -14.99 1.18 9.66
CA VAL A 569 -14.38 2.41 9.11
C VAL A 569 -12.86 2.35 9.21
N ALA A 570 -12.32 1.86 10.33
CA ALA A 570 -10.88 1.75 10.53
C ALA A 570 -10.24 0.73 9.56
N ASP A 571 -10.92 -0.39 9.31
CA ASP A 571 -10.51 -1.48 8.43
C ASP A 571 -10.46 -1.02 6.96
N ILE A 572 -11.56 -0.49 6.42
CA ILE A 572 -11.61 0.00 5.02
C ILE A 572 -10.54 1.07 4.77
N ARG A 573 -10.32 1.98 5.72
CA ARG A 573 -9.24 2.97 5.65
C ARG A 573 -7.85 2.36 5.76
N GLY A 574 -7.73 1.25 6.45
CA GLY A 574 -6.48 0.49 6.62
C GLY A 574 -6.08 -0.30 5.39
N THR A 575 -7.01 -0.55 4.46
CA THR A 575 -6.78 -1.38 3.28
C THR A 575 -5.95 -0.66 2.21
N SER A 576 -6.42 0.51 1.78
CA SER A 576 -5.72 1.38 0.83
C SER A 576 -6.30 2.80 0.88
N PRO A 577 -5.48 3.86 0.69
CA PRO A 577 -5.98 5.22 0.55
C PRO A 577 -6.99 5.42 -0.58
N LYS A 578 -6.92 4.58 -1.62
CA LYS A 578 -7.82 4.62 -2.79
C LYS A 578 -9.16 3.91 -2.57
N VAL A 579 -9.25 3.04 -1.58
CA VAL A 579 -10.47 2.27 -1.30
C VAL A 579 -11.48 3.09 -0.50
N TRP A 580 -11.01 3.98 0.37
CA TRP A 580 -11.87 4.90 1.11
C TRP A 580 -12.23 6.13 0.27
N ASN A 581 -13.52 6.47 0.23
CA ASN A 581 -14.03 7.74 -0.28
C ASN A 581 -15.20 8.22 0.59
N ALA A 582 -15.59 9.49 0.44
CA ALA A 582 -16.66 10.08 1.25
C ALA A 582 -18.00 9.38 1.04
N TRP A 583 -18.27 8.86 -0.16
CA TRP A 583 -19.49 8.09 -0.46
C TRP A 583 -19.61 6.83 0.41
N LYS A 584 -18.53 6.03 0.53
CA LYS A 584 -18.54 4.86 1.42
C LYS A 584 -18.72 5.24 2.88
N GLY A 585 -18.10 6.34 3.29
CA GLY A 585 -18.31 6.90 4.63
C GLY A 585 -19.76 7.21 4.88
N GLN A 586 -20.44 7.84 3.92
CA GLN A 586 -21.86 8.19 4.01
C GLN A 586 -22.76 6.94 4.09
N LEU A 587 -22.53 5.92 3.24
CA LEU A 587 -23.30 4.67 3.29
C LEU A 587 -23.21 3.98 4.65
N LEU A 588 -22.00 3.91 5.23
CA LEU A 588 -21.79 3.33 6.56
C LEU A 588 -22.49 4.15 7.66
N GLU A 589 -22.46 5.48 7.57
CA GLU A 589 -23.10 6.38 8.52
C GLU A 589 -24.62 6.31 8.42
N GLU A 590 -25.16 6.18 7.21
CA GLU A 590 -26.60 5.97 6.97
C GLU A 590 -27.06 4.64 7.55
N LEU A 591 -26.33 3.53 7.28
CA LEU A 591 -26.65 2.23 7.85
C LEU A 591 -26.54 2.24 9.38
N TYR A 592 -25.49 2.87 9.94
CA TYR A 592 -25.35 3.05 11.38
C TYR A 592 -26.56 3.77 11.99
N SER A 593 -26.95 4.91 11.40
CA SER A 593 -28.03 5.74 11.91
C SER A 593 -29.39 5.04 11.81
N ALA A 594 -29.67 4.39 10.68
CA ALA A 594 -30.89 3.60 10.48
C ALA A 594 -31.00 2.44 11.47
N THR A 595 -29.90 1.69 11.65
CA THR A 595 -29.84 0.56 12.58
C THR A 595 -30.00 1.01 14.03
N ARG A 596 -29.34 2.10 14.43
CA ARG A 596 -29.49 2.68 15.78
C ARG A 596 -30.92 3.08 16.06
N ASN A 597 -31.63 3.66 15.08
CA ASN A 597 -33.03 3.99 15.24
C ASN A 597 -33.92 2.77 15.43
N VAL A 598 -33.63 1.64 14.79
CA VAL A 598 -34.33 0.38 14.99
C VAL A 598 -34.07 -0.19 16.40
N LEU A 599 -32.81 -0.20 16.85
CA LEU A 599 -32.40 -0.72 18.15
C LEU A 599 -32.91 0.11 19.33
N SER A 600 -33.15 1.41 19.14
CA SER A 600 -33.63 2.33 20.20
C SER A 600 -35.14 2.36 20.35
N ARG A 601 -35.92 1.74 19.45
CA ARG A 601 -37.40 1.70 19.50
C ARG A 601 -37.86 0.33 19.99
N GLU A 602 -38.85 0.30 20.88
CA GLU A 602 -39.47 -0.95 21.36
C GLU A 602 -40.26 -1.69 20.27
N GLU A 603 -40.71 -0.98 19.25
CA GLU A 603 -41.38 -1.55 18.06
C GLU A 603 -40.73 -1.01 16.79
N ALA A 604 -40.41 -1.91 15.86
CA ALA A 604 -39.89 -1.54 14.53
C ALA A 604 -40.95 -0.72 13.77
N PRO A 605 -40.61 0.43 13.18
CA PRO A 605 -41.58 1.25 12.43
C PRO A 605 -42.14 0.41 11.27
N GLU A 606 -43.45 0.37 11.14
CA GLU A 606 -44.11 -0.17 9.95
C GLU A 606 -43.67 0.68 8.71
N PRO A 607 -43.57 0.07 7.53
CA PRO A 607 -43.20 0.79 6.29
C PRO A 607 -44.02 2.07 6.06
N HIS A 608 -45.26 2.08 6.43
CA HIS A 608 -46.15 3.25 6.36
C HIS A 608 -45.69 4.41 7.23
N GLY A 609 -45.16 4.13 8.42
CA GLY A 609 -44.63 5.16 9.32
C GLY A 609 -43.39 5.85 8.77
N VAL A 610 -42.49 5.07 8.21
CA VAL A 610 -41.26 5.60 7.59
C VAL A 610 -41.57 6.51 6.40
N ILE A 611 -42.53 6.12 5.56
CA ILE A 611 -42.99 6.94 4.42
C ILE A 611 -43.56 8.25 4.90
N GLN A 612 -44.47 8.22 5.90
CA GLN A 612 -45.07 9.44 6.44
C GLN A 612 -44.03 10.38 7.05
N GLU A 613 -43.08 9.85 7.82
CA GLU A 613 -41.95 10.67 8.35
C GLU A 613 -41.15 11.33 7.25
N ARG A 614 -40.77 10.59 6.20
CA ARG A 614 -40.01 11.13 5.04
C ARG A 614 -40.80 12.16 4.26
N GLN A 615 -42.08 11.90 4.04
CA GLN A 615 -42.98 12.84 3.38
C GLN A 615 -43.14 14.13 4.17
N GLN A 616 -43.34 14.05 5.50
CA GLN A 616 -43.43 15.21 6.36
C GLN A 616 -42.16 16.04 6.37
N GLU A 617 -41.00 15.37 6.47
CA GLU A 617 -39.71 16.06 6.43
C GLU A 617 -39.45 16.68 5.05
N ALA A 618 -39.79 16.00 3.96
CA ALA A 618 -39.72 16.58 2.62
C ALA A 618 -40.61 17.82 2.46
N LEU A 619 -41.81 17.79 3.01
CA LEU A 619 -42.71 18.98 3.03
C LEU A 619 -42.13 20.12 3.85
N ARG A 620 -41.51 19.82 4.99
CA ARG A 620 -40.79 20.84 5.79
C ARG A 620 -39.67 21.49 4.98
N LEU A 621 -38.88 20.71 4.24
CA LEU A 621 -37.83 21.23 3.36
C LEU A 621 -38.39 22.04 2.20
N LEU A 622 -39.52 21.64 1.60
CA LEU A 622 -40.18 22.43 0.53
C LEU A 622 -40.67 23.79 1.04
N ARG A 623 -41.21 23.89 2.26
CA ARG A 623 -41.54 25.15 2.90
C ARG A 623 -40.34 26.08 3.08
N TYR A 624 -39.17 25.49 3.39
CA TYR A 624 -37.92 26.27 3.51
C TYR A 624 -37.55 26.95 2.18
N PHE A 625 -37.98 26.37 1.04
CA PHE A 625 -37.81 26.96 -0.29
C PHE A 625 -38.98 27.88 -0.70
N ALA A 626 -39.85 28.27 0.25
CA ALA A 626 -41.04 29.12 0.03
C ALA A 626 -42.04 28.57 -1.01
N LEU A 627 -42.13 27.23 -1.13
CA LEU A 627 -43.10 26.56 -1.99
C LEU A 627 -44.42 26.33 -1.23
N SER A 628 -45.54 26.31 -1.99
CA SER A 628 -46.88 26.06 -1.44
C SER A 628 -46.99 24.64 -0.83
N ASP A 629 -47.84 24.50 0.22
CA ASP A 629 -48.06 23.23 0.88
C ASP A 629 -48.68 22.15 -0.04
N THR A 630 -49.27 22.52 -1.16
CA THR A 630 -49.90 21.64 -2.16
C THR A 630 -49.03 21.37 -3.39
N VAL A 631 -47.83 21.93 -3.44
CA VAL A 631 -46.91 21.82 -4.60
C VAL A 631 -46.55 20.38 -4.98
N HIS A 632 -46.53 19.50 -4.01
CA HIS A 632 -46.16 18.08 -4.14
C HIS A 632 -47.27 17.22 -4.75
N GLU A 633 -48.56 17.59 -4.60
CA GLU A 633 -49.70 16.69 -4.87
C GLU A 633 -49.71 16.12 -6.29
N GLY A 634 -49.42 16.95 -7.31
CA GLY A 634 -49.40 16.52 -8.68
C GLY A 634 -48.34 15.43 -8.98
N LEU A 635 -47.13 15.62 -8.48
CA LEU A 635 -46.05 14.71 -8.70
C LEU A 635 -46.19 13.45 -7.82
N TRP A 636 -46.49 13.62 -6.52
CA TRP A 636 -46.55 12.49 -5.59
C TRP A 636 -47.67 11.48 -5.89
N LYS A 637 -48.75 11.91 -6.54
CA LYS A 637 -49.78 11.01 -7.08
C LYS A 637 -49.23 10.03 -8.15
N GLN A 638 -48.17 10.42 -8.86
CA GLN A 638 -47.52 9.60 -9.89
C GLN A 638 -46.44 8.68 -9.33
N LEU A 639 -46.06 8.85 -8.07
CA LEU A 639 -45.05 8.08 -7.39
C LEU A 639 -45.69 6.95 -6.57
N ASP A 640 -45.00 5.85 -6.39
CA ASP A 640 -45.46 4.72 -5.59
C ASP A 640 -44.75 4.66 -4.23
N THR A 641 -45.13 3.67 -3.44
CA THR A 641 -44.57 3.41 -2.11
C THR A 641 -43.06 3.13 -2.19
N VAL A 642 -42.58 2.45 -3.23
CA VAL A 642 -41.20 2.07 -3.42
C VAL A 642 -40.30 3.30 -3.59
N TYR A 643 -40.80 4.30 -4.33
CA TYR A 643 -40.06 5.57 -4.48
C TYR A 643 -39.79 6.23 -3.13
N PHE A 644 -40.85 6.37 -2.27
CA PHE A 644 -40.69 7.02 -0.96
C PHE A 644 -39.84 6.22 0.03
N LEU A 645 -39.76 4.90 -0.15
CA LEU A 645 -38.88 4.04 0.64
C LEU A 645 -37.40 4.14 0.19
N ARG A 646 -37.13 4.43 -1.09
CA ARG A 646 -35.78 4.45 -1.64
C ARG A 646 -35.12 5.82 -1.63
N HIS A 647 -35.89 6.91 -1.57
CA HIS A 647 -35.35 8.26 -1.60
C HIS A 647 -35.39 8.91 -0.22
N SER A 648 -34.36 9.66 0.11
CA SER A 648 -34.31 10.47 1.32
C SER A 648 -35.30 11.65 1.22
N ALA A 649 -35.72 12.21 2.38
CA ALA A 649 -36.58 13.39 2.40
C ALA A 649 -36.02 14.56 1.57
N GLU A 650 -34.74 14.70 1.53
CA GLU A 650 -34.05 15.77 0.75
C GLU A 650 -34.06 15.50 -0.75
N GLU A 651 -33.91 14.22 -1.16
CA GLU A 651 -34.05 13.85 -2.56
C GLU A 651 -35.49 14.05 -3.00
N ILE A 652 -36.48 13.62 -2.22
CA ILE A 652 -37.90 13.82 -2.49
C ILE A 652 -38.22 15.32 -2.64
N ALA A 653 -37.74 16.17 -1.72
CA ALA A 653 -37.90 17.63 -1.80
C ALA A 653 -37.21 18.20 -3.04
N TRP A 654 -35.99 17.75 -3.36
CA TRP A 654 -35.26 18.23 -4.53
C TRP A 654 -35.94 17.83 -5.84
N HIS A 655 -36.38 16.58 -5.98
CA HIS A 655 -37.17 16.13 -7.12
C HIS A 655 -38.46 16.91 -7.25
N THR A 656 -39.22 17.05 -6.17
CA THR A 656 -40.46 17.82 -6.17
C THR A 656 -40.27 19.26 -6.58
N ARG A 657 -39.24 19.92 -6.04
CA ARG A 657 -38.91 21.31 -6.38
C ARG A 657 -38.65 21.52 -7.87
N ASN A 658 -37.98 20.58 -8.53
CA ASN A 658 -37.60 20.69 -9.93
C ASN A 658 -38.68 20.22 -10.91
N LEU A 659 -39.60 19.37 -10.46
CA LEU A 659 -40.54 18.68 -11.34
C LEU A 659 -42.03 19.08 -11.17
N HIS A 660 -42.39 19.72 -10.06
CA HIS A 660 -43.81 19.99 -9.72
C HIS A 660 -44.61 20.76 -10.83
N TYR A 661 -43.95 21.55 -11.63
CA TYR A 661 -44.58 22.31 -12.73
C TYR A 661 -44.31 21.73 -14.12
N ARG A 662 -43.61 20.57 -14.19
CA ARG A 662 -43.17 19.93 -15.44
C ARG A 662 -43.43 18.41 -15.45
N ILE A 663 -44.46 17.96 -14.78
CA ILE A 663 -44.77 16.55 -14.60
C ILE A 663 -44.93 15.82 -15.93
N ASN A 664 -45.51 16.47 -16.95
CA ASN A 664 -45.69 15.90 -18.29
C ASN A 664 -44.75 16.54 -19.33
N ALA A 665 -43.53 16.88 -18.95
CA ALA A 665 -42.58 17.51 -19.88
C ALA A 665 -42.26 16.59 -21.06
N PRO A 666 -42.41 17.02 -22.31
CA PRO A 666 -42.10 16.18 -23.47
C PRO A 666 -40.60 16.02 -23.71
N THR A 667 -39.82 16.89 -23.11
CA THR A 667 -38.33 16.86 -23.22
C THR A 667 -37.69 16.42 -21.91
N PRO A 668 -36.57 15.67 -21.97
CA PRO A 668 -35.86 15.26 -20.78
C PRO A 668 -35.46 16.45 -19.90
N ILE A 669 -35.64 16.28 -18.61
CA ILE A 669 -35.18 17.22 -17.58
C ILE A 669 -34.00 16.57 -16.86
N VAL A 670 -32.84 17.21 -16.93
CA VAL A 670 -31.65 16.79 -16.16
C VAL A 670 -31.32 17.88 -15.18
N LYS A 671 -31.12 17.50 -13.94
CA LYS A 671 -30.68 18.37 -12.85
C LYS A 671 -29.53 17.74 -12.12
N ALA A 672 -28.51 18.53 -11.83
CA ALA A 672 -27.34 18.08 -11.08
C ALA A 672 -27.08 19.01 -9.88
N ARG A 673 -26.49 18.46 -8.85
CA ARG A 673 -26.03 19.19 -7.68
C ARG A 673 -24.80 18.54 -7.08
N PRO A 674 -23.92 19.27 -6.38
CA PRO A 674 -22.86 18.67 -5.60
C PRO A 674 -23.46 17.71 -4.55
N ASN A 675 -22.79 16.59 -4.30
CA ASN A 675 -23.16 15.70 -3.22
C ASN A 675 -22.85 16.36 -1.87
N ARG A 676 -23.51 15.95 -0.78
CA ARG A 676 -23.42 16.56 0.56
C ARG A 676 -21.99 16.71 1.09
N ASN A 677 -21.09 15.83 0.71
CA ASN A 677 -19.72 15.81 1.20
C ASN A 677 -18.71 16.42 0.23
N GLU A 678 -19.19 17.26 -0.72
CA GLU A 678 -18.36 17.92 -1.75
C GLU A 678 -17.58 16.96 -2.69
N GLU A 679 -17.65 15.67 -2.48
CA GLU A 679 -17.08 14.65 -3.38
C GLU A 679 -18.17 14.10 -4.30
N GLY A 680 -18.07 14.45 -5.59
CA GLY A 680 -18.98 13.95 -6.62
C GLY A 680 -20.25 14.76 -6.81
N LEU A 681 -21.08 14.29 -7.73
CA LEU A 681 -22.30 14.95 -8.18
C LEU A 681 -23.50 14.01 -8.04
N GLN A 682 -24.63 14.54 -7.60
CA GLN A 682 -25.92 13.86 -7.69
C GLN A 682 -26.65 14.39 -8.93
N VAL A 683 -27.08 13.48 -9.82
CA VAL A 683 -27.79 13.83 -11.07
C VAL A 683 -29.15 13.17 -11.08
N MET A 684 -30.19 13.95 -11.34
CA MET A 684 -31.55 13.51 -11.59
C MET A 684 -31.87 13.59 -13.07
N VAL A 685 -32.42 12.51 -13.63
CA VAL A 685 -32.94 12.46 -14.99
C VAL A 685 -34.44 12.17 -14.93
N TYR A 686 -35.24 13.01 -15.55
CA TYR A 686 -36.67 12.83 -15.69
C TYR A 686 -37.07 12.91 -17.17
N ALA A 687 -37.57 11.81 -17.72
CA ALA A 687 -37.90 11.71 -19.15
C ALA A 687 -38.99 10.66 -19.36
N PRO A 688 -39.74 10.69 -20.51
CA PRO A 688 -40.54 9.54 -20.93
C PRO A 688 -39.69 8.27 -20.91
N ASP A 689 -40.21 7.21 -20.28
CA ASP A 689 -39.47 5.96 -20.13
C ASP A 689 -39.23 5.26 -21.46
N GLN A 690 -37.99 4.80 -21.67
CA GLN A 690 -37.55 4.10 -22.88
C GLN A 690 -36.65 2.94 -22.53
N PRO A 691 -36.73 1.77 -23.20
CA PRO A 691 -35.94 0.58 -22.84
C PRO A 691 -34.43 0.78 -22.82
N ASP A 692 -33.88 1.73 -23.59
CA ASP A 692 -32.44 1.99 -23.69
C ASP A 692 -31.98 3.22 -22.90
N LEU A 693 -32.87 3.83 -22.13
CA LEU A 693 -32.58 5.09 -21.40
C LEU A 693 -31.39 4.94 -20.46
N PHE A 694 -31.39 3.89 -19.65
CA PHE A 694 -30.29 3.63 -18.71
C PHE A 694 -28.97 3.38 -19.44
N THR A 695 -28.98 2.63 -20.55
CA THR A 695 -27.80 2.39 -21.38
C THR A 695 -27.21 3.69 -21.94
N ARG A 696 -28.07 4.58 -22.44
CA ARG A 696 -27.67 5.88 -22.99
C ARG A 696 -27.05 6.78 -21.92
N ILE A 697 -27.61 6.77 -20.71
CA ILE A 697 -27.09 7.53 -19.57
C ILE A 697 -25.72 6.98 -19.16
N CYS A 698 -25.57 5.67 -19.01
CA CYS A 698 -24.29 5.03 -18.68
C CYS A 698 -23.21 5.29 -19.75
N GLY A 699 -23.59 5.24 -21.03
CA GLY A 699 -22.67 5.56 -22.13
C GLY A 699 -22.19 7.01 -22.08
N PHE A 700 -23.08 7.95 -21.73
CA PHE A 700 -22.72 9.35 -21.57
C PHE A 700 -21.75 9.57 -20.43
N PHE A 701 -22.08 9.11 -19.23
CA PHE A 701 -21.22 9.31 -18.05
C PHE A 701 -19.85 8.64 -18.23
N GLY A 702 -19.81 7.44 -18.81
CA GLY A 702 -18.56 6.76 -19.10
C GLY A 702 -17.66 7.48 -20.09
N ARG A 703 -18.21 8.20 -21.09
CA ARG A 703 -17.44 9.02 -22.04
C ARG A 703 -16.92 10.30 -21.40
N GLU A 704 -17.69 10.89 -20.52
CA GLU A 704 -17.31 12.11 -19.81
C GLU A 704 -16.33 11.86 -18.66
N GLY A 705 -15.93 10.61 -18.42
CA GLY A 705 -14.97 10.23 -17.39
C GLY A 705 -15.56 10.21 -15.98
N PHE A 706 -16.86 9.97 -15.85
CA PHE A 706 -17.52 9.79 -14.56
C PHE A 706 -17.66 8.29 -14.24
N SER A 707 -17.43 7.96 -12.98
CA SER A 707 -17.79 6.68 -12.39
C SER A 707 -19.15 6.79 -11.72
N ILE A 708 -20.11 5.94 -12.07
CA ILE A 708 -21.39 5.83 -11.38
C ILE A 708 -21.18 4.94 -10.16
N VAL A 709 -21.51 5.43 -8.97
CA VAL A 709 -21.37 4.68 -7.71
C VAL A 709 -22.71 4.28 -7.09
N ASP A 710 -23.80 4.94 -7.49
CA ASP A 710 -25.16 4.56 -7.10
C ASP A 710 -26.14 4.99 -8.19
N ALA A 711 -27.15 4.16 -8.43
CA ALA A 711 -28.22 4.47 -9.36
C ALA A 711 -29.56 3.99 -8.83
N LYS A 712 -30.50 4.90 -8.64
CA LYS A 712 -31.90 4.63 -8.29
C LYS A 712 -32.76 4.86 -9.52
N VAL A 713 -33.26 3.81 -10.11
CA VAL A 713 -34.13 3.85 -11.30
C VAL A 713 -35.57 3.68 -10.84
N HIS A 714 -36.46 4.57 -11.29
CA HIS A 714 -37.85 4.54 -10.92
C HIS A 714 -38.75 4.95 -12.09
N THR A 715 -39.70 4.10 -12.46
CA THR A 715 -40.73 4.43 -13.46
C THR A 715 -42.02 4.85 -12.77
N THR A 716 -42.43 6.06 -13.01
CA THR A 716 -43.67 6.65 -12.44
C THR A 716 -44.91 6.00 -13.04
N ARG A 717 -46.07 6.14 -12.36
CA ARG A 717 -47.37 5.58 -12.81
C ARG A 717 -47.83 6.06 -14.19
N HIS A 718 -47.35 7.19 -14.66
CA HIS A 718 -47.69 7.76 -15.98
C HIS A 718 -46.60 7.55 -17.03
N GLY A 719 -45.65 6.62 -16.79
CA GLY A 719 -44.68 6.17 -17.78
C GLY A 719 -43.48 7.10 -17.96
N TYR A 720 -43.06 7.81 -16.93
CA TYR A 720 -41.82 8.58 -16.91
C TYR A 720 -40.77 7.91 -16.04
N ALA A 721 -39.56 7.87 -16.54
CA ALA A 721 -38.41 7.52 -15.72
C ALA A 721 -38.02 8.71 -14.83
N LEU A 722 -37.80 8.48 -13.55
CA LEU A 722 -37.23 9.41 -12.58
C LEU A 722 -36.00 8.74 -11.95
N ASP A 723 -34.88 8.91 -12.60
CA ASP A 723 -33.63 8.25 -12.24
C ASP A 723 -32.69 9.18 -11.49
N SER A 724 -32.06 8.69 -10.46
CA SER A 724 -31.09 9.42 -9.65
C SER A 724 -29.74 8.68 -9.66
N PHE A 725 -28.68 9.41 -9.99
CA PHE A 725 -27.33 8.87 -10.06
C PHE A 725 -26.42 9.62 -9.10
N VAL A 726 -25.49 8.92 -8.49
CA VAL A 726 -24.36 9.50 -7.78
C VAL A 726 -23.09 9.22 -8.59
N LEU A 727 -22.37 10.29 -8.94
CA LEU A 727 -21.23 10.26 -9.82
C LEU A 727 -19.98 10.72 -9.10
N LEU A 728 -18.85 10.01 -9.32
CA LEU A 728 -17.52 10.47 -8.95
C LEU A 728 -16.73 10.88 -10.20
N ASP A 729 -16.03 12.00 -10.15
CA ASP A 729 -15.15 12.44 -11.23
C ASP A 729 -13.79 11.70 -11.13
N VAL A 730 -13.51 10.85 -12.12
CA VAL A 730 -12.24 10.11 -12.21
C VAL A 730 -11.11 11.00 -12.76
N SER A 731 -11.44 12.13 -13.39
CA SER A 731 -10.46 13.01 -14.04
C SER A 731 -9.88 14.10 -13.12
N GLY A 732 -10.39 14.24 -11.89
CA GLY A 732 -9.86 15.18 -10.89
C GLY A 732 -10.12 16.67 -11.22
N ARG A 733 -11.26 16.98 -11.82
CA ARG A 733 -11.67 18.36 -12.12
C ARG A 733 -12.22 19.03 -10.85
N ASP A 734 -11.65 20.16 -10.45
CA ASP A 734 -12.01 20.86 -9.20
C ASP A 734 -13.21 21.82 -9.33
N ASP A 735 -13.66 22.17 -10.54
CA ASP A 735 -14.75 23.14 -10.75
C ASP A 735 -16.11 22.47 -11.01
N TYR A 736 -16.73 22.02 -9.93
CA TYR A 736 -18.07 21.40 -9.97
C TYR A 736 -19.19 22.30 -10.50
N ARG A 737 -19.06 23.63 -10.44
CA ARG A 737 -20.14 24.55 -10.90
C ARG A 737 -20.28 24.58 -12.42
N GLN A 738 -19.17 24.61 -13.13
CA GLN A 738 -19.18 24.55 -14.60
C GLN A 738 -19.63 23.15 -15.05
N LEU A 739 -19.18 22.12 -14.32
CA LEU A 739 -19.53 20.72 -14.58
C LEU A 739 -21.04 20.47 -14.46
N VAL A 740 -21.70 20.99 -13.43
CA VAL A 740 -23.15 20.87 -13.24
C VAL A 740 -23.91 21.39 -14.45
N SER A 741 -23.62 22.65 -14.87
CA SER A 741 -24.30 23.26 -16.00
C SER A 741 -24.05 22.50 -17.32
N TYR A 742 -22.85 22.01 -17.53
CA TYR A 742 -22.47 21.21 -18.68
C TYR A 742 -23.25 19.89 -18.73
N LEU A 743 -23.27 19.14 -17.62
CA LEU A 743 -23.98 17.85 -17.52
C LEU A 743 -25.49 18.02 -17.73
N GLU A 744 -26.10 19.04 -17.12
CA GLU A 744 -27.53 19.33 -17.30
C GLU A 744 -27.87 19.57 -18.77
N HIS A 745 -27.05 20.37 -19.46
CA HIS A 745 -27.29 20.72 -20.86
C HIS A 745 -27.04 19.57 -21.81
N GLU A 746 -25.84 18.99 -21.78
CA GLU A 746 -25.40 17.97 -22.73
C GLU A 746 -26.20 16.67 -22.60
N LEU A 747 -26.43 16.18 -21.37
CA LEU A 747 -27.22 14.97 -21.18
C LEU A 747 -28.68 15.19 -21.61
N ALA A 748 -29.32 16.32 -21.28
CA ALA A 748 -30.67 16.61 -21.70
C ALA A 748 -30.77 16.70 -23.25
N GLN A 749 -29.80 17.34 -23.92
CA GLN A 749 -29.74 17.43 -25.36
C GLN A 749 -29.60 16.05 -26.02
N ARG A 750 -28.70 15.22 -25.54
CA ARG A 750 -28.49 13.85 -26.07
C ARG A 750 -29.68 12.94 -25.84
N LEU A 751 -30.37 13.04 -24.71
CA LEU A 751 -31.57 12.26 -24.45
C LEU A 751 -32.78 12.73 -25.26
N SER A 752 -32.78 13.98 -25.72
CA SER A 752 -33.87 14.54 -26.56
C SER A 752 -33.86 14.02 -27.99
N HIS A 753 -32.75 13.46 -28.48
CA HIS A 753 -32.61 12.92 -29.83
C HIS A 753 -32.57 11.40 -29.82
N PRO A 754 -33.32 10.70 -30.65
CA PRO A 754 -33.24 9.25 -30.79
C PRO A 754 -31.90 8.88 -31.46
N CYS A 755 -30.86 8.69 -30.71
CA CYS A 755 -29.58 8.19 -31.16
C CYS A 755 -29.33 6.80 -30.56
N ALA A 756 -28.70 5.91 -31.33
CA ALA A 756 -28.25 4.62 -30.81
C ALA A 756 -27.28 4.88 -29.62
N PRO A 757 -27.31 4.03 -28.59
CA PRO A 757 -26.37 4.14 -27.47
C PRO A 757 -24.92 4.09 -27.97
N GLU A 758 -24.12 5.12 -27.64
CA GLU A 758 -22.72 5.18 -28.06
C GLU A 758 -21.84 4.57 -26.96
N PRO A 759 -20.98 3.61 -27.29
CA PRO A 759 -20.09 2.98 -26.32
C PRO A 759 -19.05 3.99 -25.81
N PRO A 760 -18.73 3.96 -24.52
CA PRO A 760 -17.61 4.72 -23.98
C PRO A 760 -16.28 4.16 -24.50
N PRO A 761 -15.17 4.93 -24.41
CA PRO A 761 -13.85 4.45 -24.80
C PRO A 761 -13.45 3.20 -24.00
N THR A 762 -12.94 2.20 -24.71
CA THR A 762 -12.40 1.00 -24.05
C THR A 762 -11.03 1.33 -23.44
N GLY A 763 -10.92 1.29 -22.12
CA GLY A 763 -9.66 1.49 -21.40
C GLY A 763 -8.82 0.20 -21.36
N ARG A 764 -7.51 0.36 -21.09
CA ARG A 764 -6.63 -0.76 -20.78
C ARG A 764 -6.81 -1.16 -19.32
N LEU A 765 -6.83 -2.47 -19.06
CA LEU A 765 -6.77 -2.98 -17.70
C LEU A 765 -5.53 -2.47 -16.96
N SER A 766 -5.68 -2.21 -15.67
CA SER A 766 -4.55 -1.88 -14.80
C SER A 766 -3.54 -3.04 -14.79
N ARG A 767 -2.28 -2.75 -14.50
CA ARG A 767 -1.26 -3.80 -14.33
C ARG A 767 -1.66 -4.78 -13.23
N GLN A 768 -2.26 -4.27 -12.19
CA GLN A 768 -2.68 -5.06 -11.03
C GLN A 768 -3.75 -6.09 -11.43
N VAL A 769 -4.77 -5.71 -12.20
CA VAL A 769 -5.80 -6.63 -12.72
C VAL A 769 -5.23 -7.71 -13.64
N LYS A 770 -4.23 -7.38 -14.45
CA LYS A 770 -3.58 -8.38 -15.33
C LYS A 770 -2.87 -9.48 -14.57
N HIS A 771 -2.29 -9.17 -13.41
CA HIS A 771 -1.55 -10.14 -12.61
C HIS A 771 -2.41 -10.83 -11.56
N PHE A 772 -3.50 -10.19 -11.16
CA PHE A 772 -4.50 -10.71 -10.25
C PHE A 772 -5.85 -10.80 -10.99
N PRO A 773 -6.01 -11.75 -11.95
CA PRO A 773 -7.23 -11.85 -12.71
C PRO A 773 -8.40 -12.15 -11.76
N ILE A 774 -9.41 -11.31 -11.83
CA ILE A 774 -10.67 -11.53 -11.14
C ILE A 774 -11.44 -12.51 -12.01
N THR A 775 -11.80 -13.66 -11.43
CA THR A 775 -12.75 -14.57 -12.08
C THR A 775 -14.11 -13.89 -12.08
N PRO A 776 -14.73 -13.62 -13.24
CA PRO A 776 -16.06 -13.06 -13.26
C PRO A 776 -17.06 -14.03 -12.65
N GLU A 777 -17.95 -13.50 -11.81
CA GLU A 777 -19.06 -14.25 -11.22
C GLU A 777 -20.35 -13.51 -11.52
N VAL A 778 -21.36 -14.23 -11.93
CA VAL A 778 -22.70 -13.71 -12.18
C VAL A 778 -23.70 -14.68 -11.56
N THR A 779 -24.63 -14.17 -10.76
CA THR A 779 -25.69 -14.96 -10.15
C THR A 779 -27.01 -14.22 -10.28
N ILE A 780 -28.07 -14.93 -10.63
CA ILE A 780 -29.44 -14.40 -10.71
C ILE A 780 -30.36 -15.27 -9.83
N HIS A 781 -30.94 -14.69 -8.82
CA HIS A 781 -31.89 -15.38 -7.93
C HIS A 781 -33.13 -14.51 -7.68
N PRO A 782 -34.31 -15.12 -7.41
CA PRO A 782 -35.50 -14.35 -7.07
C PRO A 782 -35.30 -13.62 -5.74
N ASP A 783 -35.93 -12.44 -5.64
CA ASP A 783 -36.02 -11.72 -4.39
C ASP A 783 -36.87 -12.49 -3.34
N GLU A 784 -36.86 -12.05 -2.09
CA GLU A 784 -37.61 -12.72 -1.00
C GLU A 784 -39.10 -12.79 -1.26
N LYS A 785 -39.66 -11.87 -2.05
CA LYS A 785 -41.06 -11.80 -2.43
C LYS A 785 -41.40 -12.59 -3.70
N GLY A 786 -40.40 -13.07 -4.43
CA GLY A 786 -40.55 -13.81 -5.68
C GLY A 786 -41.12 -13.00 -6.86
N THR A 787 -41.12 -11.67 -6.74
CA THR A 787 -41.69 -10.75 -7.73
C THR A 787 -40.62 -10.12 -8.64
N GLN A 788 -39.38 -10.07 -8.19
CA GLN A 788 -38.22 -9.50 -8.85
C GLN A 788 -37.04 -10.47 -8.78
N PHE A 789 -35.95 -10.13 -9.49
CA PHE A 789 -34.72 -10.90 -9.48
C PHE A 789 -33.56 -10.03 -9.08
N VAL A 790 -32.72 -10.57 -8.21
CA VAL A 790 -31.45 -9.96 -7.83
C VAL A 790 -30.35 -10.55 -8.69
N LEU A 791 -29.74 -9.73 -9.54
CA LEU A 791 -28.54 -10.04 -10.27
C LEU A 791 -27.34 -9.51 -9.47
N SER A 792 -26.46 -10.39 -9.07
CA SER A 792 -25.18 -10.01 -8.46
C SER A 792 -24.04 -10.37 -9.40
N LEU A 793 -23.11 -9.46 -9.60
CA LEU A 793 -21.94 -9.69 -10.44
C LEU A 793 -20.66 -9.22 -9.78
N VAL A 794 -19.58 -9.96 -10.06
CA VAL A 794 -18.22 -9.63 -9.68
C VAL A 794 -17.37 -9.62 -10.94
N ALA A 795 -16.61 -8.55 -11.18
CA ALA A 795 -15.75 -8.44 -12.35
C ALA A 795 -14.55 -7.50 -12.08
N ALA A 796 -13.61 -7.49 -13.02
CA ALA A 796 -12.56 -6.48 -13.04
C ALA A 796 -13.11 -5.13 -13.51
N ASP A 797 -12.77 -4.05 -12.80
CA ASP A 797 -13.17 -2.70 -13.21
C ASP A 797 -12.48 -2.30 -14.51
N ARG A 798 -13.28 -1.72 -15.40
CA ARG A 798 -12.80 -1.17 -16.68
C ARG A 798 -13.77 -0.13 -17.21
N PRO A 799 -13.27 0.89 -17.93
CA PRO A 799 -14.12 1.86 -18.58
C PRO A 799 -15.15 1.18 -19.50
N GLY A 800 -16.42 1.57 -19.34
CA GLY A 800 -17.52 1.04 -20.15
C GLY A 800 -18.12 -0.28 -19.67
N LEU A 801 -17.72 -0.83 -18.54
CA LEU A 801 -18.27 -2.07 -17.99
C LEU A 801 -19.79 -1.95 -17.76
N LEU A 802 -20.23 -0.92 -17.04
CA LEU A 802 -21.65 -0.70 -16.74
C LEU A 802 -22.49 -0.48 -18.01
N TYR A 803 -21.93 0.17 -19.03
CA TYR A 803 -22.57 0.31 -20.34
C TYR A 803 -22.81 -1.07 -21.02
N LYS A 804 -21.84 -1.95 -20.97
CA LYS A 804 -21.95 -3.31 -21.51
C LYS A 804 -23.02 -4.11 -20.78
N ILE A 805 -23.01 -4.05 -19.44
CA ILE A 805 -24.03 -4.70 -18.61
C ILE A 805 -25.43 -4.18 -18.98
N ALA A 806 -25.60 -2.85 -19.00
CA ALA A 806 -26.86 -2.22 -19.35
C ALA A 806 -27.34 -2.62 -20.76
N THR A 807 -26.43 -2.68 -21.74
CA THR A 807 -26.74 -3.10 -23.11
C THR A 807 -27.23 -4.56 -23.14
N THR A 808 -26.57 -5.45 -22.40
CA THR A 808 -26.96 -6.86 -22.32
C THR A 808 -28.33 -7.02 -21.64
N LEU A 809 -28.58 -6.30 -20.52
CA LEU A 809 -29.88 -6.29 -19.86
C LEU A 809 -31.00 -5.81 -20.81
N THR A 810 -30.76 -4.73 -21.55
CA THR A 810 -31.72 -4.19 -22.53
C THR A 810 -32.02 -5.22 -23.65
N ARG A 811 -30.98 -5.92 -24.14
CA ARG A 811 -31.12 -6.94 -25.19
C ARG A 811 -31.99 -8.12 -24.76
N HIS A 812 -31.96 -8.47 -23.48
CA HIS A 812 -32.79 -9.52 -22.88
C HIS A 812 -34.16 -9.01 -22.38
N GLY A 813 -34.50 -7.76 -22.64
CA GLY A 813 -35.74 -7.15 -22.21
C GLY A 813 -35.92 -7.06 -20.69
N ALA A 814 -34.84 -7.07 -19.94
CA ALA A 814 -34.87 -6.92 -18.51
C ALA A 814 -35.10 -5.46 -18.10
N TYR A 815 -36.05 -5.22 -17.21
CA TYR A 815 -36.34 -3.90 -16.63
C TYR A 815 -35.55 -3.73 -15.34
N LEU A 816 -34.77 -2.64 -15.27
CA LEU A 816 -33.97 -2.27 -14.11
C LEU A 816 -34.78 -1.43 -13.13
N HIS A 817 -34.79 -1.80 -11.86
CA HIS A 817 -35.41 -1.06 -10.77
C HIS A 817 -34.41 -0.33 -9.88
N THR A 818 -33.26 -0.97 -9.63
CA THR A 818 -32.18 -0.39 -8.83
C THR A 818 -30.87 -0.98 -9.27
N ALA A 819 -29.80 -0.16 -9.26
CA ALA A 819 -28.44 -0.63 -9.42
C ALA A 819 -27.59 -0.09 -8.27
N LYS A 820 -26.93 -0.99 -7.56
CA LYS A 820 -25.86 -0.64 -6.62
C LYS A 820 -24.53 -0.99 -7.25
N ILE A 821 -23.70 0.02 -7.44
CA ILE A 821 -22.41 -0.07 -8.11
C ILE A 821 -21.33 0.08 -7.02
N ALA A 822 -20.61 -0.99 -6.74
CA ALA A 822 -19.56 -0.99 -5.73
C ALA A 822 -18.20 -1.29 -6.36
N THR A 823 -17.40 -0.26 -6.57
CA THR A 823 -16.02 -0.41 -7.05
C THR A 823 -15.07 -0.43 -5.84
N LEU A 824 -14.32 -1.53 -5.71
CA LEU A 824 -13.34 -1.77 -4.68
C LEU A 824 -11.95 -1.83 -5.35
N GLY A 825 -11.27 -0.69 -5.47
CA GLY A 825 -10.04 -0.61 -6.25
C GLY A 825 -10.29 -0.99 -7.72
N ASP A 826 -9.68 -2.08 -8.19
CA ASP A 826 -9.85 -2.59 -9.56
C ASP A 826 -10.92 -3.71 -9.67
N ARG A 827 -11.70 -3.97 -8.62
CA ARG A 827 -12.79 -4.96 -8.59
C ARG A 827 -14.13 -4.29 -8.45
N VAL A 828 -15.08 -4.72 -9.26
CA VAL A 828 -16.47 -4.30 -9.22
C VAL A 828 -17.30 -5.41 -8.60
N GLU A 829 -18.18 -5.07 -7.67
CA GLU A 829 -19.20 -5.94 -7.09
C GLU A 829 -20.55 -5.22 -7.20
N ASP A 830 -21.26 -5.43 -8.32
CA ASP A 830 -22.49 -4.73 -8.60
C ASP A 830 -23.71 -5.62 -8.33
N VAL A 831 -24.78 -4.99 -7.85
CA VAL A 831 -26.05 -5.64 -7.58
C VAL A 831 -27.17 -4.89 -8.29
N PHE A 832 -27.97 -5.61 -9.08
CA PHE A 832 -29.10 -5.05 -9.81
C PHE A 832 -30.41 -5.75 -9.41
N LEU A 833 -31.44 -4.98 -9.20
CA LEU A 833 -32.80 -5.49 -9.00
C LEU A 833 -33.54 -5.36 -10.33
N LEU A 834 -33.99 -6.50 -10.86
CA LEU A 834 -34.50 -6.64 -12.23
C LEU A 834 -35.86 -7.31 -12.28
N SER A 835 -36.63 -7.06 -13.34
CA SER A 835 -37.84 -7.81 -13.66
C SER A 835 -38.06 -7.91 -15.17
N GLY A 836 -39.00 -8.76 -15.59
CA GLY A 836 -39.44 -8.84 -16.97
C GLY A 836 -38.50 -9.60 -17.94
N GLY A 837 -38.80 -9.56 -19.22
CA GLY A 837 -37.97 -10.16 -20.28
C GLY A 837 -37.68 -11.65 -20.07
N ASP A 838 -36.47 -12.05 -20.43
CA ASP A 838 -35.97 -13.42 -20.31
C ASP A 838 -35.87 -13.94 -18.87
N LEU A 839 -35.93 -13.04 -17.85
CA LEU A 839 -35.90 -13.42 -16.45
C LEU A 839 -37.10 -14.25 -16.00
N ALA A 840 -38.22 -14.18 -16.72
CA ALA A 840 -39.43 -14.93 -16.43
C ALA A 840 -39.24 -16.46 -16.58
N SER A 841 -38.25 -16.90 -17.36
CA SER A 841 -37.96 -18.33 -17.58
C SER A 841 -36.59 -18.73 -17.03
N SER A 842 -36.46 -19.97 -16.53
CA SER A 842 -35.16 -20.50 -16.07
C SER A 842 -34.12 -20.55 -17.20
N THR A 843 -34.55 -20.89 -18.39
CA THR A 843 -33.67 -20.93 -19.57
C THR A 843 -33.19 -19.53 -19.96
N GLY A 844 -34.07 -18.54 -19.90
CA GLY A 844 -33.69 -17.14 -20.17
C GLY A 844 -32.70 -16.60 -19.12
N ARG A 845 -32.88 -16.93 -17.84
CA ARG A 845 -31.92 -16.54 -16.78
C ARG A 845 -30.54 -17.11 -17.02
N VAL A 846 -30.45 -18.43 -17.35
CA VAL A 846 -29.16 -19.07 -17.65
C VAL A 846 -28.50 -18.44 -18.88
N LYS A 847 -29.29 -18.09 -19.92
CA LYS A 847 -28.77 -17.41 -21.10
C LYS A 847 -28.23 -16.03 -20.78
N LEU A 848 -28.92 -15.24 -19.96
CA LEU A 848 -28.48 -13.93 -19.51
C LEU A 848 -27.21 -14.01 -18.66
N GLU A 849 -27.15 -14.97 -17.71
CA GLU A 849 -25.94 -15.23 -16.91
C GLU A 849 -24.74 -15.57 -17.80
N SER A 850 -24.92 -16.46 -18.78
CA SER A 850 -23.85 -16.86 -19.70
C SER A 850 -23.36 -15.69 -20.55
N GLU A 851 -24.28 -14.89 -21.11
CA GLU A 851 -23.92 -13.76 -21.96
C GLU A 851 -23.23 -12.64 -21.13
N LEU A 852 -23.69 -12.39 -19.89
CA LEU A 852 -23.01 -11.48 -18.99
C LEU A 852 -21.60 -11.99 -18.63
N LEU A 853 -21.45 -13.28 -18.34
CA LEU A 853 -20.13 -13.87 -18.07
C LEU A 853 -19.19 -13.69 -19.26
N ASP A 854 -19.66 -13.91 -20.50
CA ASP A 854 -18.86 -13.71 -21.72
C ASP A 854 -18.43 -12.24 -21.89
N GLU A 855 -19.34 -11.29 -21.62
CA GLU A 855 -19.04 -9.85 -21.69
C GLU A 855 -18.09 -9.39 -20.56
N LEU A 856 -18.08 -10.08 -19.42
CA LEU A 856 -17.23 -9.78 -18.28
C LEU A 856 -15.83 -10.43 -18.40
N GLN A 857 -15.67 -11.48 -19.24
CA GLN A 857 -14.37 -12.07 -19.52
C GLN A 857 -13.47 -11.06 -20.24
N VAL A 858 -12.18 -11.09 -19.89
CA VAL A 858 -11.18 -10.14 -20.39
C VAL A 858 -10.40 -10.70 -21.55
#